data_657aa2511f44ca48bd162c261abd2f7c
#
_entry.id   657aa2511f44ca48bd162c261abd2f7c
#
_cell.length_a   1.000
_cell.length_b   1.000
_cell.length_c   1.000
_cell.angle_alpha   90.00
_cell.angle_beta   90.00
_cell.angle_gamma   90.00
#
_symmetry.space_group_name_H-M   'P 1'
#
loop_
_entity.id
_entity.type
_entity.pdbx_description
1 polymer ?
#
loop_
_entity_poly.entity_id
_entity_poly.type
_entity_poly.pdbx_seq_one_letter_code
_entity_poly.pdbx_strand_id
1 'polypeptide(L)'
;MDSLEPALKPRRWRVLAIAVCLLGSLALGYAFWPPSPSAPQATTPTRVAHIDDDIADPAIVNPGYIGPQACAECHAKRVTDLQTTQHFRACREPRADEMPIGFQPGKGSIPTRTPGFRYEMLKRGDDFIHASVTTTPKGEQRTEAKIGWVYGSAPADEVYHLWRGDRLYEAKVAWLHPFNEWGYTTFSPHAPGDHSRETTTRCVECHNTWLAHVPGTTNQYLEPNRILGVTCESCHGPGREHATYHKAHPDEKASHGIAHPGKMERERHIEVCTQCHSNASKPRGPAFGYRPGEPLEAALRTASSKNPEDDHVANQVKYLRQSQCYTKSDSMTCTTCHNPHKPTDHSALEQSCAKCHQPENCKDRPNQPLAVQNQCTACHMPPRVWMNVHFHTQDDEYKPPVKRHEHRIAVHPEAKDAVMWKYYRTQTDLASKAHVERLTKNLAEYWLTEADRRGRDFRYLAEVGALREIYQYDPSPALREKIRVAATRQAKLDADWSNSLQLIEDRKTPEAISLLDSILKIKPDHAQANGKLGRLRAEIGQPVAAEKHLRAVAENDPNDAYGLNLLGWIAYLDNRHEDAIRLYRQALPIEPYSSEIRTRIGLANLKLEKWAEAAEAFRAAIAIDPKNVSAIQGLAHSLRMQKQPAEAVRYARRAAQLTEHRHLDILITLAGAYGDSGRFDGALTVANEALAIAKTSNPQMELTIRTMIEKYKRGTN
;
A
#
# COMPACT_ATOMS: atom_id res chain seq x y z
N MET A 1 -0.80 -5.61 -69.58
CA MET A 1 -1.79 -4.57 -69.52
C MET A 1 -1.97 -4.35 -68.04
N ASP A 2 -1.13 -3.53 -67.47
CA ASP A 2 -1.30 -2.12 -67.10
C ASP A 2 -2.45 -1.98 -66.10
N SER A 3 -2.30 -1.48 -64.90
CA SER A 3 -1.62 -0.27 -64.50
C SER A 3 -1.68 -0.02 -63.00
N LEU A 4 -0.57 0.53 -62.49
CA LEU A 4 -0.48 1.73 -61.66
C LEU A 4 -0.90 1.62 -60.16
N GLU A 5 0.12 1.36 -59.31
CA GLU A 5 0.21 1.95 -57.99
C GLU A 5 0.35 3.48 -58.02
N PRO A 6 -0.15 4.21 -57.05
CA PRO A 6 0.36 5.54 -56.72
C PRO A 6 1.27 5.49 -55.50
N ALA A 7 2.49 5.98 -55.68
CA ALA A 7 3.55 6.14 -54.70
C ALA A 7 3.15 7.03 -53.53
N LEU A 8 3.31 6.52 -52.32
CA LEU A 8 3.23 7.27 -51.05
C LEU A 8 4.55 8.04 -50.82
N LYS A 9 4.48 9.37 -50.90
CA LYS A 9 5.59 10.26 -50.48
C LYS A 9 5.81 10.18 -48.96
N PRO A 10 7.05 10.20 -48.47
CA PRO A 10 7.34 10.03 -47.05
C PRO A 10 6.99 11.29 -46.24
N ARG A 11 6.20 11.10 -45.21
CA ARG A 11 5.82 12.07 -44.16
C ARG A 11 7.01 12.38 -43.23
N ARG A 12 8.09 13.01 -43.72
CA ARG A 12 9.25 13.41 -42.90
C ARG A 12 8.97 14.61 -41.96
N TRP A 13 7.94 15.38 -42.19
CA TRP A 13 7.61 16.58 -41.38
C TRP A 13 6.79 16.30 -40.10
N ARG A 14 6.14 15.18 -40.01
CA ARG A 14 5.37 14.82 -38.76
C ARG A 14 6.29 14.28 -37.68
N VAL A 15 7.43 13.70 -38.02
CA VAL A 15 8.40 13.18 -37.02
C VAL A 15 9.14 14.32 -36.33
N LEU A 16 9.41 15.43 -37.02
CA LEU A 16 10.07 16.58 -36.41
C LEU A 16 9.15 17.36 -35.47
N ALA A 17 7.87 17.46 -35.76
CA ALA A 17 6.89 18.10 -34.88
C ALA A 17 6.63 17.30 -33.62
N ILE A 18 6.65 15.97 -33.69
CA ILE A 18 6.52 15.08 -32.53
C ILE A 18 7.77 15.15 -31.65
N ALA A 19 8.97 15.27 -32.23
CA ALA A 19 10.23 15.43 -31.47
C ALA A 19 10.28 16.75 -30.69
N VAL A 20 9.78 17.84 -31.25
CA VAL A 20 9.73 19.15 -30.58
C VAL A 20 8.67 19.20 -29.49
N CYS A 21 7.52 18.53 -29.68
CA CYS A 21 6.50 18.39 -28.63
C CYS A 21 6.94 17.43 -27.51
N LEU A 22 7.72 16.39 -27.83
CA LEU A 22 8.27 15.46 -26.82
C LEU A 22 9.36 16.12 -25.96
N LEU A 23 10.16 17.03 -26.50
CA LEU A 23 11.14 17.78 -25.71
C LEU A 23 10.50 18.82 -24.80
N GLY A 24 9.40 19.44 -25.20
CA GLY A 24 8.59 20.31 -24.33
C GLY A 24 7.82 19.56 -23.24
N SER A 25 7.36 18.34 -23.54
CA SER A 25 6.64 17.49 -22.61
C SER A 25 7.58 16.77 -21.61
N LEU A 26 8.82 16.50 -22.00
CA LEU A 26 9.88 16.01 -21.12
C LEU A 26 10.27 17.03 -20.05
N ALA A 27 10.21 18.34 -20.37
CA ALA A 27 10.45 19.38 -19.37
C ALA A 27 9.35 19.42 -18.27
N LEU A 28 8.11 19.08 -18.61
CA LEU A 28 7.01 18.97 -17.63
C LEU A 28 7.02 17.64 -16.84
N GLY A 29 7.54 16.56 -17.44
CA GLY A 29 7.73 15.26 -16.76
C GLY A 29 8.91 15.24 -15.77
N TYR A 30 9.91 16.10 -15.96
CA TYR A 30 11.08 16.19 -15.09
C TYR A 30 10.82 16.93 -13.76
N ALA A 31 9.70 17.63 -13.61
CA ALA A 31 9.32 18.31 -12.37
C ALA A 31 8.96 17.36 -11.19
N PHE A 32 8.92 16.06 -11.43
CA PHE A 32 8.51 15.05 -10.43
C PHE A 32 9.65 14.21 -9.84
N TRP A 33 10.92 14.58 -10.04
CA TRP A 33 12.05 13.84 -9.49
C TRP A 33 12.72 14.61 -8.34
N PRO A 34 13.08 13.97 -7.22
CA PRO A 34 13.79 14.65 -6.13
C PRO A 34 15.19 15.08 -6.57
N PRO A 35 15.71 16.21 -6.08
CA PRO A 35 16.97 16.77 -6.52
C PRO A 35 18.16 15.91 -6.10
N SER A 36 19.12 15.76 -7.02
CA SER A 36 20.46 15.24 -6.74
C SER A 36 21.24 16.24 -5.85
N PRO A 37 22.10 15.76 -4.94
CA PRO A 37 22.82 16.65 -4.03
C PRO A 37 23.96 17.44 -4.72
N SER A 38 24.10 18.68 -4.27
CA SER A 38 25.22 19.63 -4.44
C SER A 38 25.47 20.28 -5.81
N ALA A 39 24.98 21.51 -5.93
CA ALA A 39 25.58 22.57 -6.74
C ALA A 39 25.94 23.77 -5.84
N PRO A 40 26.94 24.59 -6.20
CA PRO A 40 27.49 25.59 -5.29
C PRO A 40 26.53 26.70 -4.92
N GLN A 41 26.66 27.19 -3.68
CA GLN A 41 25.82 28.23 -3.09
C GLN A 41 25.90 29.53 -3.92
N ALA A 42 24.78 29.88 -4.54
CA ALA A 42 24.57 31.21 -5.08
C ALA A 42 24.14 32.16 -3.95
N THR A 43 24.71 33.34 -3.91
CA THR A 43 24.40 34.41 -2.95
C THR A 43 22.94 34.74 -2.97
N THR A 44 22.30 34.71 -1.78
CA THR A 44 20.88 34.97 -1.56
C THR A 44 20.50 36.38 -1.97
N PRO A 45 19.53 36.61 -2.86
CA PRO A 45 18.97 37.92 -3.10
C PRO A 45 18.21 38.42 -1.90
N THR A 46 18.31 39.72 -1.60
CA THR A 46 17.64 40.39 -0.52
C THR A 46 16.11 40.21 -0.60
N ARG A 47 15.53 39.51 0.36
CA ARG A 47 14.10 39.18 0.46
C ARG A 47 13.29 40.46 0.66
N VAL A 48 12.47 40.84 -0.32
CA VAL A 48 11.46 41.90 -0.16
C VAL A 48 10.39 41.41 0.86
N ALA A 49 10.21 42.18 1.91
CA ALA A 49 9.18 41.91 2.93
C ALA A 49 7.78 41.96 2.30
N HIS A 50 7.01 40.91 2.44
CA HIS A 50 5.68 40.77 1.86
C HIS A 50 4.60 40.51 2.92
N ILE A 51 3.51 41.17 2.69
CA ILE A 51 2.24 41.27 3.35
C ILE A 51 1.60 39.90 3.64
N ASP A 52 0.90 39.78 4.77
CA ASP A 52 0.26 38.66 5.44
C ASP A 52 -0.84 37.89 4.69
N ASP A 53 -0.58 37.46 3.44
CA ASP A 53 -1.53 36.70 2.62
C ASP A 53 -1.05 35.27 2.29
N ASP A 54 -0.14 34.72 3.09
CA ASP A 54 0.41 33.38 2.82
C ASP A 54 -0.59 32.27 3.17
N ILE A 55 -0.76 31.31 2.25
CA ILE A 55 -1.54 30.10 2.50
C ILE A 55 -0.74 29.21 3.46
N ALA A 56 -1.19 29.14 4.71
CA ALA A 56 -0.59 28.26 5.72
C ALA A 56 -0.86 26.77 5.41
N ASP A 57 0.05 25.90 5.82
CA ASP A 57 -0.22 24.46 5.84
C ASP A 57 -1.34 24.16 6.82
N PRO A 58 -2.30 23.27 6.48
CA PRO A 58 -3.36 22.89 7.40
C PRO A 58 -2.77 22.25 8.67
N ALA A 59 -3.24 22.68 9.81
CA ALA A 59 -2.83 22.09 11.08
C ALA A 59 -3.30 20.62 11.18
N ILE A 60 -2.41 19.73 11.57
CA ILE A 60 -2.76 18.34 11.86
C ILE A 60 -3.26 18.28 13.31
N VAL A 61 -4.56 18.10 13.46
CA VAL A 61 -5.21 18.11 14.77
C VAL A 61 -5.63 16.71 15.18
N ASN A 62 -5.28 16.30 16.40
CA ASN A 62 -5.81 15.09 17.00
C ASN A 62 -7.33 15.26 17.28
N PRO A 63 -8.21 14.45 16.65
CA PRO A 63 -9.66 14.61 16.74
C PRO A 63 -10.26 14.14 18.07
N GLY A 64 -9.44 13.95 19.10
CA GLY A 64 -9.91 13.60 20.45
C GLY A 64 -9.47 12.23 20.95
N TYR A 65 -8.47 11.60 20.30
CA TYR A 65 -7.84 10.39 20.84
C TYR A 65 -7.01 10.71 22.08
N ILE A 66 -7.18 9.92 23.17
CA ILE A 66 -6.55 10.14 24.48
C ILE A 66 -5.69 8.98 24.98
N GLY A 67 -5.78 7.82 24.32
CA GLY A 67 -4.99 6.64 24.62
C GLY A 67 -5.52 5.76 25.77
N PRO A 68 -5.03 4.51 25.86
CA PRO A 68 -5.56 3.54 26.80
C PRO A 68 -5.28 3.88 28.26
N GLN A 69 -4.25 4.67 28.57
CA GLN A 69 -3.93 5.11 29.94
C GLN A 69 -5.05 5.98 30.52
N ALA A 70 -5.61 6.89 29.75
CA ALA A 70 -6.74 7.70 30.18
C ALA A 70 -8.01 6.84 30.39
N CYS A 71 -8.18 5.77 29.59
CA CYS A 71 -9.28 4.82 29.78
C CYS A 71 -9.10 3.99 31.08
N ALA A 72 -7.87 3.70 31.49
CA ALA A 72 -7.57 2.91 32.66
C ALA A 72 -8.03 3.57 33.98
N GLU A 73 -8.19 4.89 34.01
CA GLU A 73 -8.69 5.62 35.20
C GLU A 73 -10.07 5.10 35.66
N CYS A 74 -10.92 4.68 34.71
CA CYS A 74 -12.25 4.14 35.02
C CYS A 74 -12.40 2.65 34.60
N HIS A 75 -11.64 2.17 33.62
CA HIS A 75 -11.76 0.86 33.01
C HIS A 75 -10.52 -0.02 33.19
N ALA A 76 -9.82 0.07 34.34
CA ALA A 76 -8.50 -0.56 34.60
C ALA A 76 -8.45 -2.04 34.19
N LYS A 77 -9.46 -2.85 34.61
CA LYS A 77 -9.51 -4.27 34.26
C LYS A 77 -9.60 -4.52 32.74
N ARG A 78 -10.38 -3.73 32.02
CA ARG A 78 -10.52 -3.87 30.57
C ARG A 78 -9.23 -3.53 29.84
N VAL A 79 -8.52 -2.50 30.31
CA VAL A 79 -7.23 -2.12 29.75
C VAL A 79 -6.19 -3.23 30.01
N THR A 80 -6.12 -3.76 31.22
CA THR A 80 -5.21 -4.87 31.55
C THR A 80 -5.50 -6.12 30.71
N ASP A 81 -6.78 -6.51 30.57
CA ASP A 81 -7.16 -7.63 29.72
C ASP A 81 -6.75 -7.38 28.24
N LEU A 82 -6.99 -6.18 27.70
CA LEU A 82 -6.65 -5.81 26.32
C LEU A 82 -5.13 -5.83 26.05
N GLN A 83 -4.31 -5.40 27.01
CA GLN A 83 -2.85 -5.37 26.90
C GLN A 83 -2.23 -6.74 26.61
N THR A 84 -2.95 -7.83 26.93
CA THR A 84 -2.50 -9.19 26.66
C THR A 84 -2.86 -9.68 25.25
N THR A 85 -3.61 -8.89 24.46
CA THR A 85 -4.10 -9.29 23.14
C THR A 85 -3.10 -8.96 22.02
N GLN A 86 -3.24 -9.68 20.90
CA GLN A 86 -2.50 -9.38 19.66
C GLN A 86 -2.91 -8.01 19.08
N HIS A 87 -4.12 -7.54 19.30
CA HIS A 87 -4.57 -6.20 18.91
C HIS A 87 -3.71 -5.11 19.58
N PHE A 88 -3.58 -5.16 20.89
CA PHE A 88 -2.76 -4.19 21.62
C PHE A 88 -1.29 -4.23 21.20
N ARG A 89 -0.77 -5.43 20.90
CA ARG A 89 0.61 -5.68 20.49
C ARG A 89 0.81 -5.57 18.97
N ALA A 90 -0.20 -5.11 18.22
CA ALA A 90 -0.10 -4.98 16.77
C ALA A 90 1.01 -4.04 16.33
N CYS A 91 1.30 -3.01 17.13
CA CYS A 91 2.47 -2.14 16.99
C CYS A 91 3.00 -1.74 18.37
N ARG A 92 4.32 -1.76 18.52
CA ARG A 92 5.00 -1.35 19.74
C ARG A 92 6.37 -0.74 19.46
N GLU A 93 6.92 -0.04 20.41
CA GLU A 93 8.33 0.33 20.41
C GLU A 93 9.19 -0.91 20.72
N PRO A 94 10.42 -1.01 20.17
CA PRO A 94 11.33 -2.10 20.49
C PRO A 94 11.80 -2.01 21.95
N ARG A 95 11.62 -3.09 22.70
CA ARG A 95 12.04 -3.20 24.11
C ARG A 95 12.93 -4.42 24.29
N ALA A 96 13.99 -4.29 25.08
CA ALA A 96 15.00 -5.32 25.22
C ALA A 96 14.46 -6.67 25.75
N ASP A 97 13.42 -6.62 26.58
CA ASP A 97 12.74 -7.78 27.15
C ASP A 97 11.72 -8.45 26.19
N GLU A 98 11.38 -7.78 25.10
CA GLU A 98 10.39 -8.25 24.11
C GLU A 98 10.99 -8.59 22.74
N MET A 99 12.26 -8.20 22.49
CA MET A 99 12.92 -8.46 21.21
C MET A 99 13.42 -9.91 21.11
N PRO A 100 13.33 -10.51 19.91
CA PRO A 100 13.70 -11.92 19.74
C PRO A 100 15.20 -12.18 19.91
N ILE A 101 15.52 -13.44 20.18
CA ILE A 101 16.90 -13.95 20.37
C ILE A 101 17.83 -13.62 19.18
N GLY A 102 17.27 -13.36 17.99
CA GLY A 102 18.02 -12.95 16.80
C GLY A 102 18.85 -11.67 16.96
N PHE A 103 18.51 -10.80 17.91
CA PHE A 103 19.30 -9.61 18.24
C PHE A 103 20.47 -9.85 19.17
N GLN A 104 20.67 -11.08 19.66
CA GLN A 104 21.85 -11.42 20.47
C GLN A 104 23.12 -11.36 19.61
N PRO A 105 24.29 -11.09 20.24
CA PRO A 105 25.56 -11.06 19.55
C PRO A 105 25.79 -12.31 18.69
N GLY A 106 26.19 -12.12 17.45
CA GLY A 106 26.47 -13.19 16.48
C GLY A 106 25.24 -13.82 15.79
N LYS A 107 24.01 -13.43 16.16
CA LYS A 107 22.78 -13.98 15.56
C LYS A 107 22.07 -13.04 14.59
N GLY A 108 22.55 -11.82 14.46
CA GLY A 108 21.88 -10.80 13.65
C GLY A 108 22.38 -10.66 12.21
N SER A 109 23.30 -11.51 11.74
CA SER A 109 23.83 -11.45 10.36
C SER A 109 22.96 -12.28 9.42
N ILE A 110 22.42 -11.64 8.38
CA ILE A 110 21.48 -12.24 7.44
C ILE A 110 22.08 -12.12 6.02
N PRO A 111 22.72 -13.18 5.48
CA PRO A 111 23.28 -13.17 4.13
C PRO A 111 22.19 -13.08 3.08
N THR A 112 22.49 -12.44 1.96
CA THR A 112 21.58 -12.37 0.81
C THR A 112 22.13 -13.17 -0.37
N ARG A 113 21.34 -13.35 -1.43
CA ARG A 113 21.79 -13.96 -2.69
C ARG A 113 22.78 -13.08 -3.45
N THR A 114 22.89 -11.80 -3.13
CA THR A 114 23.85 -10.89 -3.74
C THR A 114 25.20 -11.08 -3.08
N PRO A 115 26.23 -11.54 -3.83
CA PRO A 115 27.57 -11.73 -3.27
C PRO A 115 28.10 -10.44 -2.62
N GLY A 116 28.62 -10.56 -1.40
CA GLY A 116 29.15 -9.43 -0.66
C GLY A 116 28.10 -8.48 -0.06
N PHE A 117 26.81 -8.79 -0.13
CA PHE A 117 25.73 -8.01 0.48
C PHE A 117 25.01 -8.82 1.56
N ARG A 118 24.81 -8.21 2.73
CA ARG A 118 24.06 -8.79 3.85
C ARG A 118 23.30 -7.72 4.63
N TYR A 119 22.30 -8.15 5.38
CA TYR A 119 21.68 -7.34 6.43
C TYR A 119 22.23 -7.71 7.80
N GLU A 120 22.19 -6.76 8.71
CA GLU A 120 22.53 -6.99 10.09
C GLU A 120 21.49 -6.37 11.02
N MET A 121 21.03 -7.16 11.99
CA MET A 121 20.13 -6.75 13.05
C MET A 121 20.91 -6.68 14.35
N LEU A 122 21.10 -5.48 14.88
CA LEU A 122 22.04 -5.20 15.96
C LEU A 122 21.33 -4.57 17.16
N LYS A 123 21.82 -4.88 18.35
CA LYS A 123 21.52 -4.10 19.55
C LYS A 123 22.74 -3.26 19.91
N ARG A 124 22.55 -1.96 20.14
CA ARG A 124 23.61 -1.02 20.52
C ARG A 124 23.09 -0.12 21.65
N GLY A 125 23.49 -0.44 22.88
CA GLY A 125 22.86 0.14 24.07
C GLY A 125 21.39 -0.25 24.14
N ASP A 126 20.52 0.75 24.22
CA ASP A 126 19.06 0.56 24.21
C ASP A 126 18.46 0.58 22.79
N ASP A 127 19.25 0.92 21.78
CA ASP A 127 18.79 1.02 20.40
C ASP A 127 18.91 -0.31 19.65
N PHE A 128 17.92 -0.58 18.84
CA PHE A 128 17.88 -1.66 17.87
C PHE A 128 18.08 -1.08 16.47
N ILE A 129 19.02 -1.66 15.71
CA ILE A 129 19.50 -1.12 14.44
C ILE A 129 19.32 -2.18 13.36
N HIS A 130 18.81 -1.76 12.22
CA HIS A 130 18.86 -2.49 10.97
C HIS A 130 19.96 -1.88 10.10
N ALA A 131 20.92 -2.70 9.65
CA ALA A 131 22.00 -2.27 8.77
C ALA A 131 21.98 -3.06 7.45
N SER A 132 22.23 -2.39 6.34
CA SER A 132 22.64 -2.99 5.09
C SER A 132 24.14 -2.84 4.92
N VAL A 133 24.83 -3.94 4.60
CA VAL A 133 26.29 -4.01 4.55
C VAL A 133 26.73 -4.55 3.20
N THR A 134 27.55 -3.77 2.47
CA THR A 134 28.14 -4.17 1.21
C THR A 134 29.64 -4.31 1.36
N THR A 135 30.20 -5.47 1.07
CA THR A 135 31.65 -5.72 1.04
C THR A 135 32.19 -5.27 -0.32
N THR A 136 33.10 -4.33 -0.33
CA THR A 136 33.75 -3.82 -1.53
C THR A 136 35.27 -4.07 -1.44
N PRO A 137 36.03 -3.94 -2.57
CA PRO A 137 37.50 -4.02 -2.51
C PRO A 137 38.16 -2.95 -1.62
N LYS A 138 37.42 -1.87 -1.30
CA LYS A 138 37.86 -0.79 -0.42
C LYS A 138 37.44 -0.96 1.04
N GLY A 139 36.78 -2.06 1.40
CA GLY A 139 36.23 -2.35 2.70
C GLY A 139 34.69 -2.41 2.71
N GLU A 140 34.11 -2.53 3.89
CA GLU A 140 32.66 -2.59 4.07
C GLU A 140 32.03 -1.19 4.03
N GLN A 141 30.98 -1.06 3.26
CA GLN A 141 30.09 0.09 3.27
C GLN A 141 28.82 -0.28 4.04
N ARG A 142 28.39 0.58 4.98
CA ARG A 142 27.24 0.33 5.86
C ARG A 142 26.25 1.47 5.77
N THR A 143 24.97 1.13 5.67
CA THR A 143 23.86 2.06 5.87
C THR A 143 23.02 1.55 7.03
N GLU A 144 22.90 2.36 8.07
CA GLU A 144 22.21 1.99 9.32
C GLU A 144 20.96 2.83 9.49
N ALA A 145 19.90 2.21 10.04
CA ALA A 145 18.72 2.92 10.46
C ALA A 145 18.21 2.35 11.80
N LYS A 146 17.76 3.22 12.70
CA LYS A 146 17.17 2.84 13.96
C LYS A 146 15.80 2.23 13.74
N ILE A 147 15.55 1.09 14.39
CA ILE A 147 14.22 0.49 14.47
C ILE A 147 13.37 1.33 15.42
N GLY A 148 12.31 1.92 14.90
CA GLY A 148 11.38 2.72 15.70
C GLY A 148 10.19 1.91 16.19
N TRP A 149 9.65 1.04 15.30
CA TRP A 149 8.47 0.24 15.63
C TRP A 149 8.60 -1.20 15.20
N VAL A 150 7.88 -2.06 15.92
CA VAL A 150 7.74 -3.49 15.64
C VAL A 150 6.26 -3.77 15.40
N TYR A 151 5.92 -4.31 14.24
CA TYR A 151 4.58 -4.80 13.93
C TYR A 151 4.51 -6.30 14.15
N GLY A 152 3.46 -6.75 14.83
CA GLY A 152 3.28 -8.14 15.22
C GLY A 152 3.99 -8.49 16.53
N SER A 153 3.76 -9.70 16.99
CA SER A 153 4.37 -10.27 18.21
C SER A 153 4.18 -11.79 18.24
N ALA A 154 4.96 -12.49 19.04
CA ALA A 154 4.79 -13.92 19.23
C ALA A 154 3.33 -14.32 19.51
N PRO A 155 2.83 -15.44 18.95
CA PRO A 155 3.53 -16.42 18.12
C PRO A 155 3.58 -16.06 16.61
N ALA A 156 3.09 -14.90 16.20
CA ALA A 156 3.16 -14.41 14.84
C ALA A 156 4.51 -13.78 14.53
N ASP A 157 4.75 -13.48 13.25
CA ASP A 157 5.99 -12.89 12.80
C ASP A 157 6.11 -11.42 13.22
N GLU A 158 7.34 -10.92 13.32
CA GLU A 158 7.65 -9.53 13.61
C GLU A 158 8.29 -8.85 12.42
N VAL A 159 7.70 -7.72 11.99
CA VAL A 159 8.20 -6.85 10.94
C VAL A 159 8.67 -5.53 11.57
N TYR A 160 9.82 -5.05 11.16
CA TYR A 160 10.46 -3.89 11.75
C TYR A 160 10.28 -2.66 10.88
N HIS A 161 10.05 -1.51 11.51
CA HIS A 161 9.88 -0.23 10.84
C HIS A 161 10.92 0.77 11.31
N LEU A 162 11.47 1.51 10.35
CA LEU A 162 12.66 2.33 10.48
C LEU A 162 12.30 3.80 10.26
N TRP A 163 12.77 4.67 11.13
CA TRP A 163 12.66 6.11 10.92
C TRP A 163 13.83 6.67 10.11
N ARG A 164 13.50 7.51 9.12
CA ARG A 164 14.42 8.40 8.42
C ARG A 164 13.85 9.82 8.48
N GLY A 165 14.32 10.59 9.43
CA GLY A 165 13.67 11.85 9.80
C GLY A 165 12.25 11.59 10.29
N ASP A 166 11.26 12.21 9.65
CA ASP A 166 9.84 12.06 9.94
C ASP A 166 9.10 11.04 9.04
N ARG A 167 9.85 10.23 8.29
CA ARG A 167 9.32 9.20 7.37
C ARG A 167 9.58 7.80 7.88
N LEU A 168 8.57 6.95 7.73
CA LEU A 168 8.60 5.57 8.19
C LEU A 168 8.76 4.60 7.01
N TYR A 169 9.69 3.65 7.16
CA TYR A 169 10.00 2.63 6.16
C TYR A 169 10.00 1.24 6.78
N GLU A 170 9.64 0.23 5.98
CA GLU A 170 9.69 -1.17 6.39
C GLU A 170 11.10 -1.73 6.17
N ALA A 171 11.63 -2.44 7.16
CA ALA A 171 12.88 -3.19 7.04
C ALA A 171 12.73 -4.35 6.04
N LYS A 172 13.84 -4.75 5.43
CA LYS A 172 13.86 -5.87 4.46
C LYS A 172 13.81 -7.24 5.13
N VAL A 173 13.97 -7.31 6.44
CA VAL A 173 14.01 -8.55 7.23
C VAL A 173 12.93 -8.55 8.30
N ALA A 174 12.48 -9.76 8.63
CA ALA A 174 11.48 -10.05 9.64
C ALA A 174 11.97 -11.18 10.55
N TRP A 175 11.45 -11.24 11.77
CA TRP A 175 11.66 -12.40 12.65
C TRP A 175 10.49 -13.37 12.56
N LEU A 176 10.78 -14.61 12.19
CA LEU A 176 9.79 -15.66 11.99
C LEU A 176 9.69 -16.50 13.27
N HIS A 177 8.81 -16.13 14.19
CA HIS A 177 8.62 -16.83 15.46
C HIS A 177 8.34 -18.34 15.32
N PRO A 178 7.51 -18.80 14.37
CA PRO A 178 7.26 -20.22 14.20
C PRO A 178 8.51 -21.04 13.86
N PHE A 179 9.55 -20.40 13.31
CA PHE A 179 10.79 -21.01 12.87
C PHE A 179 11.99 -20.61 13.73
N ASN A 180 11.79 -19.59 14.59
CA ASN A 180 12.85 -19.03 15.45
C ASN A 180 14.08 -18.59 14.64
N GLU A 181 13.87 -17.93 13.50
CA GLU A 181 14.94 -17.49 12.59
C GLU A 181 14.61 -16.15 11.90
N TRP A 182 15.65 -15.52 11.35
CA TRP A 182 15.48 -14.39 10.46
C TRP A 182 15.01 -14.82 9.07
N GLY A 183 14.06 -14.08 8.51
CA GLY A 183 13.62 -14.19 7.14
C GLY A 183 13.58 -12.84 6.45
N TYR A 184 13.22 -12.83 5.17
CA TYR A 184 13.03 -11.61 4.40
C TYR A 184 11.55 -11.26 4.34
N THR A 185 11.22 -9.96 4.37
CA THR A 185 9.83 -9.51 4.24
C THR A 185 9.27 -9.82 2.85
N THR A 186 7.98 -9.90 2.76
CA THR A 186 7.18 -10.43 1.62
C THR A 186 7.52 -9.82 0.26
N PHE A 187 7.96 -8.57 0.21
CA PHE A 187 8.02 -7.84 -1.06
C PHE A 187 9.44 -7.59 -1.59
N SER A 188 10.45 -8.14 -0.94
CA SER A 188 11.85 -7.94 -1.37
C SER A 188 12.77 -9.05 -0.88
N PRO A 189 12.52 -10.30 -1.29
CA PRO A 189 13.23 -11.41 -0.67
C PRO A 189 14.75 -11.43 -0.91
N HIS A 190 15.25 -10.78 -1.97
CA HIS A 190 16.68 -10.95 -2.32
C HIS A 190 17.33 -9.72 -2.95
N ALA A 191 16.59 -8.63 -3.20
CA ALA A 191 17.19 -7.45 -3.80
C ALA A 191 18.07 -6.71 -2.78
N PRO A 192 19.33 -6.41 -3.10
CA PRO A 192 20.08 -5.44 -2.35
C PRO A 192 19.33 -4.12 -2.42
N GLY A 193 19.28 -3.41 -1.34
CA GLY A 193 18.63 -2.12 -1.33
C GLY A 193 18.66 -1.52 0.03
N ASP A 194 18.61 -0.24 0.05
CA ASP A 194 18.38 0.50 1.24
C ASP A 194 16.90 0.37 1.69
N HIS A 195 16.59 0.92 2.82
CA HIS A 195 15.29 0.87 3.48
C HIS A 195 14.28 1.78 2.75
N SER A 196 13.91 1.46 1.52
CA SER A 196 13.12 2.34 0.64
C SER A 196 11.63 2.01 0.59
N ARG A 197 11.19 0.89 1.21
CA ARG A 197 9.76 0.56 1.22
C ARG A 197 9.01 1.42 2.23
N GLU A 198 8.16 2.31 1.73
CA GLU A 198 7.34 3.20 2.54
C GLU A 198 6.31 2.44 3.35
N THR A 199 6.19 2.77 4.64
CA THR A 199 5.09 2.30 5.48
C THR A 199 3.90 3.23 5.28
N THR A 200 2.95 2.79 4.46
CA THR A 200 1.82 3.63 4.05
C THR A 200 0.80 3.84 5.17
N THR A 201 -0.10 4.82 4.98
CA THR A 201 -1.19 5.12 5.92
C THR A 201 -2.03 3.89 6.24
N ARG A 202 -2.28 2.99 5.26
CA ARG A 202 -3.06 1.77 5.53
C ARG A 202 -2.36 0.77 6.44
N CYS A 203 -1.03 0.68 6.37
CA CYS A 203 -0.28 -0.13 7.34
C CYS A 203 -0.49 0.40 8.76
N VAL A 204 -0.31 1.71 8.92
CA VAL A 204 -0.39 2.33 10.26
C VAL A 204 -1.82 2.36 10.82
N GLU A 205 -2.85 2.54 10.00
CA GLU A 205 -4.26 2.54 10.45
C GLU A 205 -4.73 1.18 10.98
N CYS A 206 -4.21 0.07 10.41
CA CYS A 206 -4.54 -1.28 10.86
C CYS A 206 -3.74 -1.72 12.09
N HIS A 207 -2.57 -1.10 12.33
CA HIS A 207 -1.65 -1.49 13.40
C HIS A 207 -1.57 -0.48 14.54
N ASN A 208 -2.17 0.70 14.40
CA ASN A 208 -2.16 1.75 15.41
C ASN A 208 -3.55 2.38 15.59
N THR A 209 -3.74 3.00 16.74
CA THR A 209 -4.99 3.69 17.06
C THR A 209 -4.99 5.12 16.51
N TRP A 210 -3.86 5.82 16.60
CA TRP A 210 -3.74 7.19 16.11
C TRP A 210 -2.30 7.59 15.83
N LEU A 211 -2.10 8.28 14.70
CA LEU A 211 -0.85 8.95 14.33
C LEU A 211 -1.17 10.25 13.59
N ALA A 212 -0.38 11.28 13.83
CA ALA A 212 -0.47 12.54 13.09
C ALA A 212 0.19 12.38 11.71
N HIS A 213 -0.61 12.01 10.70
CA HIS A 213 -0.16 11.85 9.31
C HIS A 213 -0.13 13.20 8.58
N VAL A 214 0.93 13.47 7.83
CA VAL A 214 1.06 14.68 7.01
C VAL A 214 0.27 14.50 5.70
N PRO A 215 -0.78 15.30 5.44
CA PRO A 215 -1.58 15.19 4.23
C PRO A 215 -0.74 15.30 2.95
N GLY A 216 -1.09 14.51 1.93
CA GLY A 216 -0.38 14.48 0.65
C GLY A 216 0.90 13.64 0.64
N THR A 217 1.30 13.07 1.78
CA THR A 217 2.45 12.15 1.86
C THR A 217 1.97 10.70 2.04
N THR A 218 2.82 9.73 1.73
CA THR A 218 2.50 8.30 1.90
C THR A 218 2.92 7.78 3.27
N ASN A 219 4.01 8.31 3.84
CA ASN A 219 4.69 7.73 5.00
C ASN A 219 5.30 8.77 5.96
N GLN A 220 4.84 10.03 5.90
CA GLN A 220 5.32 11.10 6.79
C GLN A 220 4.37 11.26 7.98
N TYR A 221 4.92 11.15 9.20
CA TYR A 221 4.17 11.20 10.44
C TYR A 221 4.87 12.12 11.43
N LEU A 222 4.08 12.88 12.21
CA LEU A 222 4.60 13.75 13.24
C LEU A 222 4.56 13.03 14.59
N GLU A 223 5.71 12.98 15.26
CA GLU A 223 5.77 12.75 16.71
C GLU A 223 5.48 14.09 17.41
N PRO A 224 4.81 14.19 18.52
CA PRO A 224 4.72 13.29 19.66
C PRO A 224 3.32 12.69 19.93
N ASN A 225 2.33 12.93 19.12
CA ASN A 225 0.94 12.51 19.40
C ASN A 225 0.64 11.15 18.75
N ARG A 226 1.19 10.06 19.30
CA ARG A 226 0.96 8.70 18.78
C ARG A 226 0.32 7.80 19.83
N ILE A 227 -0.57 6.93 19.37
CA ILE A 227 -1.16 5.85 20.16
C ILE A 227 -0.93 4.56 19.39
N LEU A 228 0.13 3.82 19.79
CA LEU A 228 0.55 2.60 19.15
C LEU A 228 -0.35 1.42 19.54
N GLY A 229 -0.43 0.44 18.64
CA GLY A 229 -1.29 -0.73 18.78
C GLY A 229 -2.77 -0.42 18.54
N VAL A 230 -3.56 -1.47 18.34
CA VAL A 230 -5.02 -1.38 18.22
C VAL A 230 -5.59 -1.37 19.62
N THR A 231 -5.91 -0.17 20.12
CA THR A 231 -6.38 0.05 21.52
C THR A 231 -7.90 0.32 21.55
N CYS A 232 -8.40 0.74 22.70
CA CYS A 232 -9.83 0.98 22.92
C CYS A 232 -10.47 1.84 21.82
N GLU A 233 -9.82 2.93 21.48
CA GLU A 233 -10.37 3.95 20.59
C GLU A 233 -10.37 3.55 19.10
N SER A 234 -9.65 2.48 18.71
CA SER A 234 -9.78 1.91 17.36
C SER A 234 -11.16 1.31 17.10
N CYS A 235 -11.83 0.83 18.16
CA CYS A 235 -13.15 0.20 18.11
C CYS A 235 -14.26 1.08 18.70
N HIS A 236 -13.91 1.97 19.61
CA HIS A 236 -14.86 2.81 20.32
C HIS A 236 -14.87 4.27 19.83
N GLY A 237 -13.90 4.68 19.01
CA GLY A 237 -13.72 6.06 18.57
C GLY A 237 -13.02 6.94 19.61
N PRO A 238 -12.73 8.21 19.26
CA PRO A 238 -12.00 9.15 20.12
C PRO A 238 -12.70 9.34 21.48
N GLY A 239 -11.93 9.15 22.57
CA GLY A 239 -12.50 9.06 23.94
C GLY A 239 -12.56 10.37 24.71
N ARG A 240 -12.07 11.50 24.18
CA ARG A 240 -11.99 12.76 24.92
C ARG A 240 -13.34 13.26 25.42
N GLU A 241 -14.35 13.27 24.55
CA GLU A 241 -15.70 13.71 24.91
C GLU A 241 -16.29 12.82 25.99
N HIS A 242 -16.18 11.49 25.82
CA HIS A 242 -16.62 10.50 26.80
C HIS A 242 -15.99 10.73 28.17
N ALA A 243 -14.66 10.83 28.23
CA ALA A 243 -13.94 11.00 29.48
C ALA A 243 -14.30 12.34 30.18
N THR A 244 -14.42 13.42 29.41
CA THR A 244 -14.80 14.74 29.94
C THR A 244 -16.21 14.72 30.49
N TYR A 245 -17.16 14.12 29.75
CA TYR A 245 -18.57 14.05 30.19
C TYR A 245 -18.71 13.25 31.49
N HIS A 246 -18.14 12.05 31.59
CA HIS A 246 -18.30 11.21 32.77
C HIS A 246 -17.50 11.68 34.00
N LYS A 247 -16.43 12.46 33.80
CA LYS A 247 -15.77 13.17 34.92
C LYS A 247 -16.66 14.24 35.50
N ALA A 248 -17.49 14.90 34.68
CA ALA A 248 -18.47 15.88 35.13
C ALA A 248 -19.78 15.25 35.65
N HIS A 249 -20.10 14.03 35.24
CA HIS A 249 -21.33 13.31 35.56
C HIS A 249 -21.01 11.86 36.04
N PRO A 250 -20.41 11.72 37.24
CA PRO A 250 -19.88 10.40 37.71
C PRO A 250 -20.97 9.37 37.98
N ASP A 251 -22.21 9.79 38.23
CA ASP A 251 -23.33 8.88 38.47
C ASP A 251 -24.02 8.39 37.21
N GLU A 252 -23.73 8.98 36.04
CA GLU A 252 -24.31 8.57 34.77
C GLU A 252 -23.71 7.23 34.31
N LYS A 253 -24.60 6.28 33.94
CA LYS A 253 -24.20 4.93 33.48
C LYS A 253 -24.36 4.72 31.97
N ALA A 254 -25.13 5.57 31.31
CA ALA A 254 -25.30 5.50 29.86
C ALA A 254 -24.04 5.95 29.14
N SER A 255 -23.66 5.28 28.05
CA SER A 255 -22.53 5.72 27.22
C SER A 255 -22.83 7.09 26.60
N HIS A 256 -21.91 8.02 26.71
CA HIS A 256 -21.99 9.34 26.08
C HIS A 256 -20.69 9.64 25.33
N GLY A 257 -20.78 10.22 24.13
CA GLY A 257 -19.63 10.67 23.34
C GLY A 257 -18.64 9.57 22.91
N ILE A 258 -19.09 8.31 22.87
CA ILE A 258 -18.27 7.16 22.47
C ILE A 258 -19.12 6.05 21.85
N ALA A 259 -18.61 5.38 20.88
CA ALA A 259 -19.27 4.25 20.21
C ALA A 259 -19.28 3.00 21.09
N HIS A 260 -20.37 2.23 21.04
CA HIS A 260 -20.48 0.94 21.73
C HIS A 260 -20.83 -0.16 20.74
N PRO A 261 -19.82 -0.86 20.15
CA PRO A 261 -20.05 -1.84 19.09
C PRO A 261 -21.13 -2.88 19.40
N GLY A 262 -21.17 -3.40 20.63
CA GLY A 262 -22.18 -4.38 21.05
C GLY A 262 -23.63 -3.86 21.10
N LYS A 263 -23.88 -2.58 20.95
CA LYS A 263 -25.22 -1.96 20.89
C LYS A 263 -25.57 -1.43 19.50
N MET A 264 -24.64 -1.56 18.53
CA MET A 264 -24.86 -1.12 17.15
C MET A 264 -25.72 -2.13 16.40
N GLU A 265 -26.34 -1.67 15.32
CA GLU A 265 -26.86 -2.56 14.31
C GLU A 265 -25.78 -3.51 13.77
N ARG A 266 -26.18 -4.69 13.34
CA ARG A 266 -25.30 -5.77 12.91
C ARG A 266 -24.20 -5.31 11.94
N GLU A 267 -24.57 -4.60 10.87
CA GLU A 267 -23.61 -4.16 9.87
C GLU A 267 -22.64 -3.12 10.42
N ARG A 268 -23.11 -2.17 11.22
CA ARG A 268 -22.23 -1.16 11.87
C ARG A 268 -21.26 -1.81 12.83
N HIS A 269 -21.70 -2.84 13.57
CA HIS A 269 -20.81 -3.62 14.44
C HIS A 269 -19.71 -4.34 13.63
N ILE A 270 -20.08 -4.98 12.51
CA ILE A 270 -19.16 -5.72 11.66
C ILE A 270 -18.15 -4.76 11.00
N GLU A 271 -18.58 -3.56 10.60
CA GLU A 271 -17.72 -2.56 9.99
C GLU A 271 -16.58 -2.10 10.89
N VAL A 272 -16.76 -2.12 12.20
CA VAL A 272 -15.68 -1.87 13.17
C VAL A 272 -14.52 -2.85 12.99
N CYS A 273 -14.81 -4.10 12.66
CA CYS A 273 -13.77 -5.11 12.38
C CYS A 273 -13.28 -5.02 10.93
N THR A 274 -14.21 -4.69 10.01
CA THR A 274 -13.97 -4.63 8.57
C THR A 274 -12.88 -3.63 8.20
N GLN A 275 -12.73 -2.54 8.95
CA GLN A 275 -11.69 -1.53 8.70
C GLN A 275 -10.28 -2.12 8.57
N CYS A 276 -9.99 -3.23 9.28
CA CYS A 276 -8.70 -3.92 9.24
C CYS A 276 -8.79 -5.34 8.66
N HIS A 277 -9.96 -6.03 8.78
CA HIS A 277 -10.13 -7.43 8.40
C HIS A 277 -10.86 -7.63 7.06
N SER A 278 -10.68 -6.69 6.10
CA SER A 278 -11.33 -6.70 4.79
C SER A 278 -10.37 -6.62 3.60
N ASN A 279 -9.14 -7.15 3.72
CA ASN A 279 -8.12 -7.00 2.71
C ASN A 279 -7.60 -5.54 2.56
N ALA A 280 -6.81 -5.28 1.51
CA ALA A 280 -6.32 -3.94 1.21
C ALA A 280 -7.48 -3.01 0.79
N SER A 281 -7.93 -2.15 1.69
CA SER A 281 -8.94 -1.13 1.39
C SER A 281 -8.31 0.16 0.88
N LYS A 282 -9.05 0.92 0.06
CA LYS A 282 -8.62 2.22 -0.46
C LYS A 282 -9.24 3.36 0.36
N PRO A 283 -8.48 4.38 0.76
CA PRO A 283 -9.02 5.51 1.51
C PRO A 283 -9.98 6.35 0.65
N ARG A 284 -11.03 6.85 1.26
CA ARG A 284 -11.97 7.84 0.72
C ARG A 284 -11.80 9.21 1.38
N GLY A 285 -10.99 9.27 2.43
CA GLY A 285 -10.73 10.46 3.21
C GLY A 285 -9.33 10.43 3.82
N PRO A 286 -9.03 11.35 4.74
CA PRO A 286 -7.76 11.41 5.43
C PRO A 286 -7.52 10.14 6.27
N ALA A 287 -6.25 9.86 6.56
CA ALA A 287 -5.86 8.77 7.45
C ALA A 287 -6.55 8.90 8.82
N PHE A 288 -6.91 7.75 9.41
CA PHE A 288 -7.68 7.67 10.66
C PHE A 288 -9.04 8.41 10.61
N GLY A 289 -9.62 8.55 9.42
CA GLY A 289 -10.89 9.25 9.21
C GLY A 289 -12.13 8.44 9.59
N TYR A 290 -12.06 7.11 9.68
CA TYR A 290 -13.19 6.28 10.07
C TYR A 290 -13.61 6.53 11.52
N ARG A 291 -14.91 6.62 11.76
CA ARG A 291 -15.52 6.71 13.10
C ARG A 291 -16.42 5.49 13.32
N PRO A 292 -16.15 4.66 14.34
CA PRO A 292 -17.02 3.54 14.70
C PRO A 292 -18.48 3.98 14.89
N GLY A 293 -19.39 3.30 14.19
CA GLY A 293 -20.81 3.65 14.14
C GLY A 293 -21.23 4.42 12.88
N GLU A 294 -20.32 5.05 12.18
CA GLU A 294 -20.57 5.62 10.85
C GLU A 294 -20.42 4.53 9.76
N PRO A 295 -21.01 4.73 8.57
CA PRO A 295 -20.77 3.83 7.44
C PRO A 295 -19.28 3.77 7.10
N LEU A 296 -18.69 2.58 7.13
CA LEU A 296 -17.27 2.41 6.78
C LEU A 296 -16.97 2.88 5.35
N GLU A 297 -17.93 2.72 4.44
CA GLU A 297 -17.79 3.15 3.05
C GLU A 297 -17.58 4.65 2.89
N ALA A 298 -17.96 5.47 3.86
CA ALA A 298 -17.68 6.90 3.86
C ALA A 298 -16.17 7.20 3.99
N ALA A 299 -15.44 6.38 4.73
CA ALA A 299 -14.00 6.55 4.99
C ALA A 299 -13.11 5.63 4.15
N LEU A 300 -13.57 4.41 3.89
CA LEU A 300 -12.78 3.36 3.23
C LEU A 300 -13.61 2.62 2.19
N ARG A 301 -13.05 2.42 1.01
CA ARG A 301 -13.56 1.46 0.03
C ARG A 301 -12.89 0.11 0.25
N THR A 302 -13.67 -0.90 0.59
CA THR A 302 -13.14 -2.26 0.75
C THR A 302 -12.78 -2.86 -0.60
N ALA A 303 -11.60 -3.44 -0.71
CA ALA A 303 -11.16 -4.13 -1.92
C ALA A 303 -11.57 -5.61 -1.86
N SER A 304 -11.88 -6.17 -3.02
CA SER A 304 -12.20 -7.58 -3.16
C SER A 304 -11.36 -8.15 -4.30
N SER A 305 -10.38 -8.99 -4.00
CA SER A 305 -9.68 -9.72 -5.04
C SER A 305 -10.57 -10.80 -5.67
N LYS A 306 -10.31 -11.17 -6.92
CA LYS A 306 -11.03 -12.26 -7.60
C LYS A 306 -10.77 -13.60 -6.92
N ASN A 307 -9.55 -13.80 -6.43
CA ASN A 307 -9.12 -15.04 -5.79
C ASN A 307 -8.85 -14.82 -4.31
N PRO A 308 -9.33 -15.70 -3.43
CA PRO A 308 -9.11 -15.59 -1.98
C PRO A 308 -7.64 -15.52 -1.57
N GLU A 309 -6.80 -16.26 -2.29
CA GLU A 309 -5.37 -16.34 -1.98
C GLU A 309 -4.59 -15.08 -2.38
N ASP A 310 -5.22 -14.19 -3.17
CA ASP A 310 -4.66 -12.89 -3.57
C ASP A 310 -4.99 -11.78 -2.57
N ASP A 311 -5.74 -12.07 -1.51
CA ASP A 311 -5.99 -11.11 -0.44
C ASP A 311 -4.69 -10.81 0.31
N HIS A 312 -4.29 -9.54 0.35
CA HIS A 312 -3.07 -9.09 1.04
C HIS A 312 -3.14 -9.32 2.55
N VAL A 313 -4.31 -9.08 3.12
CA VAL A 313 -4.66 -9.40 4.51
C VAL A 313 -5.83 -10.35 4.47
N ALA A 314 -5.89 -11.29 5.40
CA ALA A 314 -7.01 -12.22 5.46
C ALA A 314 -8.35 -11.47 5.50
N ASN A 315 -9.24 -11.77 4.56
CA ASN A 315 -10.51 -11.09 4.38
C ASN A 315 -11.65 -11.86 5.09
N GLN A 316 -11.54 -11.93 6.43
CA GLN A 316 -12.46 -12.71 7.26
C GLN A 316 -13.92 -12.30 7.06
N VAL A 317 -14.18 -11.00 6.89
CA VAL A 317 -15.55 -10.49 6.74
C VAL A 317 -16.18 -10.97 5.44
N LYS A 318 -15.46 -10.94 4.32
CA LYS A 318 -15.94 -11.45 3.03
C LYS A 318 -16.29 -12.94 3.11
N TYR A 319 -15.43 -13.72 3.74
CA TYR A 319 -15.63 -15.18 3.85
C TYR A 319 -16.72 -15.53 4.85
N LEU A 320 -16.80 -14.82 5.97
CA LEU A 320 -17.91 -14.99 6.92
C LEU A 320 -19.27 -14.73 6.26
N ARG A 321 -19.38 -13.67 5.44
CA ARG A 321 -20.61 -13.36 4.71
C ARG A 321 -21.04 -14.45 3.71
N GLN A 322 -20.13 -15.31 3.27
CA GLN A 322 -20.42 -16.48 2.44
C GLN A 322 -20.89 -17.71 3.25
N SER A 323 -20.79 -17.67 4.57
CA SER A 323 -21.16 -18.79 5.45
C SER A 323 -22.67 -18.89 5.64
N GLN A 324 -23.20 -20.11 5.67
CA GLN A 324 -24.62 -20.33 5.99
C GLN A 324 -24.97 -19.84 7.40
N CYS A 325 -24.04 -19.94 8.35
CA CYS A 325 -24.20 -19.40 9.70
C CYS A 325 -24.53 -17.90 9.66
N TYR A 326 -23.81 -17.15 8.85
CA TYR A 326 -24.01 -15.71 8.71
C TYR A 326 -25.29 -15.37 7.95
N THR A 327 -25.56 -16.07 6.83
CA THR A 327 -26.70 -15.77 5.96
C THR A 327 -28.03 -16.17 6.57
N LYS A 328 -28.04 -17.12 7.52
CA LYS A 328 -29.21 -17.61 8.24
C LYS A 328 -29.41 -16.96 9.62
N SER A 329 -28.51 -16.11 10.06
CA SER A 329 -28.59 -15.43 11.36
C SER A 329 -28.71 -13.92 11.15
N ASP A 330 -29.70 -13.30 11.80
CA ASP A 330 -29.89 -11.85 11.78
C ASP A 330 -29.00 -11.13 12.81
N SER A 331 -28.44 -11.86 13.79
CA SER A 331 -27.70 -11.30 14.93
C SER A 331 -26.22 -11.67 14.96
N MET A 332 -25.73 -12.57 14.08
CA MET A 332 -24.33 -13.00 14.11
C MET A 332 -23.40 -11.86 13.74
N THR A 333 -22.41 -11.64 14.60
CA THR A 333 -21.31 -10.68 14.40
C THR A 333 -19.97 -11.35 14.72
N CYS A 334 -18.86 -10.64 14.59
CA CYS A 334 -17.54 -11.16 14.96
C CYS A 334 -17.46 -11.52 16.46
N THR A 335 -18.13 -10.75 17.31
CA THR A 335 -18.14 -10.97 18.76
C THR A 335 -19.05 -12.10 19.23
N THR A 336 -19.80 -12.72 18.32
CA THR A 336 -20.52 -13.98 18.61
C THR A 336 -19.52 -15.08 18.98
N CYS A 337 -18.33 -15.08 18.35
CA CYS A 337 -17.28 -16.07 18.55
C CYS A 337 -16.01 -15.49 19.21
N HIS A 338 -15.67 -14.23 18.94
CA HIS A 338 -14.46 -13.58 19.41
C HIS A 338 -14.71 -12.60 20.56
N ASN A 339 -13.81 -12.59 21.54
CA ASN A 339 -13.75 -11.55 22.56
C ASN A 339 -12.58 -10.61 22.26
N PRO A 340 -12.81 -9.40 21.71
CA PRO A 340 -11.72 -8.50 21.32
C PRO A 340 -10.89 -7.94 22.49
N HIS A 341 -11.39 -8.07 23.73
CA HIS A 341 -10.72 -7.57 24.94
C HIS A 341 -9.83 -8.62 25.61
N LYS A 342 -9.77 -9.86 25.10
CA LYS A 342 -8.99 -10.95 25.68
C LYS A 342 -8.24 -11.72 24.59
N PRO A 343 -7.14 -12.40 24.94
CA PRO A 343 -6.50 -13.35 24.03
C PRO A 343 -7.50 -14.40 23.52
N THR A 344 -7.27 -14.87 22.30
CA THR A 344 -8.12 -15.92 21.71
C THR A 344 -8.01 -17.21 22.52
N ASP A 345 -9.14 -17.69 23.00
CA ASP A 345 -9.29 -19.00 23.62
C ASP A 345 -9.92 -19.96 22.61
N HIS A 346 -9.16 -20.91 22.11
CA HIS A 346 -9.63 -21.88 21.10
C HIS A 346 -10.75 -22.77 21.62
N SER A 347 -10.75 -23.11 22.91
CA SER A 347 -11.83 -23.91 23.49
C SER A 347 -13.16 -23.14 23.56
N ALA A 348 -13.09 -21.84 23.87
CA ALA A 348 -14.26 -20.96 23.83
C ALA A 348 -14.78 -20.74 22.40
N LEU A 349 -13.91 -20.75 21.40
CA LEU A 349 -14.31 -20.70 19.98
C LEU A 349 -15.12 -21.94 19.60
N GLU A 350 -14.64 -23.14 19.95
CA GLU A 350 -15.37 -24.41 19.71
C GLU A 350 -16.74 -24.42 20.39
N GLN A 351 -16.80 -23.96 21.63
CA GLN A 351 -18.06 -23.85 22.40
C GLN A 351 -19.04 -22.86 21.78
N SER A 352 -18.54 -21.86 21.03
CA SER A 352 -19.40 -20.88 20.35
C SER A 352 -20.26 -21.52 19.26
N CYS A 353 -19.83 -22.61 18.64
CA CYS A 353 -20.61 -23.35 17.66
C CYS A 353 -21.86 -24.01 18.36
N ALA A 354 -21.70 -24.50 19.58
CA ALA A 354 -22.76 -25.16 20.35
C ALA A 354 -23.87 -24.19 20.80
N LYS A 355 -23.69 -22.88 20.73
CA LYS A 355 -24.76 -21.90 20.99
C LYS A 355 -25.89 -21.97 19.97
N CYS A 356 -25.62 -22.43 18.75
CA CYS A 356 -26.56 -22.51 17.64
C CYS A 356 -26.74 -23.95 17.13
N HIS A 357 -25.73 -24.81 17.26
CA HIS A 357 -25.71 -26.16 16.73
C HIS A 357 -25.69 -27.19 17.83
N GLN A 358 -26.65 -28.14 17.78
CA GLN A 358 -26.52 -29.33 18.57
C GLN A 358 -25.45 -30.23 17.94
N PRO A 359 -24.49 -30.75 18.74
CA PRO A 359 -23.40 -31.59 18.20
C PRO A 359 -23.90 -32.80 17.39
N GLU A 360 -25.07 -33.31 17.73
CA GLU A 360 -25.75 -34.44 17.07
C GLU A 360 -26.16 -34.13 15.62
N ASN A 361 -26.27 -32.86 15.26
CA ASN A 361 -26.58 -32.43 13.89
C ASN A 361 -25.40 -32.63 12.90
N CYS A 362 -24.19 -32.90 13.41
CA CYS A 362 -23.07 -33.32 12.58
C CYS A 362 -23.26 -34.77 12.12
N LYS A 363 -23.70 -34.96 10.86
CA LYS A 363 -24.01 -36.29 10.30
C LYS A 363 -22.84 -37.27 10.35
N ASP A 364 -21.62 -36.77 10.33
CA ASP A 364 -20.39 -37.60 10.39
C ASP A 364 -19.97 -37.93 11.83
N ARG A 365 -20.50 -37.27 12.83
CA ARG A 365 -20.12 -37.43 14.24
C ARG A 365 -20.18 -38.86 14.75
N PRO A 366 -21.25 -39.67 14.47
CA PRO A 366 -21.32 -41.06 14.93
C PRO A 366 -20.15 -41.91 14.42
N ASN A 367 -19.59 -41.56 13.28
CA ASN A 367 -18.48 -42.29 12.64
C ASN A 367 -17.09 -41.69 12.98
N GLN A 368 -17.05 -40.70 13.85
CA GLN A 368 -15.80 -40.05 14.24
C GLN A 368 -15.33 -40.56 15.61
N PRO A 369 -14.01 -40.69 15.79
CA PRO A 369 -13.43 -40.95 17.11
C PRO A 369 -13.80 -39.87 18.11
N LEU A 370 -14.02 -40.19 19.36
CA LEU A 370 -14.39 -39.24 20.41
C LEU A 370 -13.45 -38.06 20.52
N ALA A 371 -12.13 -38.29 20.31
CA ALA A 371 -11.11 -37.26 20.34
C ALA A 371 -11.24 -36.21 19.19
N VAL A 372 -11.99 -36.52 18.14
CA VAL A 372 -12.22 -35.64 16.97
C VAL A 372 -13.57 -34.95 17.04
N GLN A 373 -14.57 -35.53 17.70
CA GLN A 373 -15.97 -35.09 17.67
C GLN A 373 -16.22 -33.64 18.13
N ASN A 374 -15.30 -33.02 18.88
CA ASN A 374 -15.42 -31.63 19.37
C ASN A 374 -14.46 -30.65 18.68
N GLN A 375 -13.86 -31.04 17.58
CA GLN A 375 -12.97 -30.19 16.79
C GLN A 375 -13.71 -29.58 15.58
N CYS A 376 -14.78 -28.83 15.83
CA CYS A 376 -15.63 -28.28 14.78
C CYS A 376 -14.88 -27.36 13.85
N THR A 377 -14.05 -26.46 14.40
CA THR A 377 -13.27 -25.50 13.60
C THR A 377 -12.24 -26.17 12.70
N ALA A 378 -11.66 -27.31 13.12
CA ALA A 378 -10.68 -28.03 12.34
C ALA A 378 -11.25 -28.55 10.99
N CYS A 379 -12.54 -28.88 10.95
CA CYS A 379 -13.24 -29.37 9.76
C CYS A 379 -13.99 -28.26 9.01
N HIS A 380 -14.61 -27.32 9.74
CA HIS A 380 -15.48 -26.31 9.16
C HIS A 380 -14.81 -24.94 8.94
N MET A 381 -13.68 -24.69 9.59
CA MET A 381 -12.84 -23.50 9.47
C MET A 381 -11.36 -23.88 9.38
N PRO A 382 -10.95 -24.71 8.40
CA PRO A 382 -9.60 -25.24 8.37
C PRO A 382 -8.56 -24.11 8.26
N PRO A 383 -7.38 -24.30 8.84
CA PRO A 383 -6.29 -23.35 8.67
C PRO A 383 -5.84 -23.32 7.21
N ARG A 384 -5.79 -22.13 6.63
CA ARG A 384 -5.37 -21.87 5.25
C ARG A 384 -4.13 -20.98 5.22
N VAL A 385 -3.28 -21.23 4.24
CA VAL A 385 -2.17 -20.34 3.91
C VAL A 385 -2.66 -19.23 2.99
N TRP A 386 -2.41 -18.00 3.36
CA TRP A 386 -2.68 -16.82 2.56
C TRP A 386 -1.42 -16.44 1.80
N MET A 387 -1.47 -16.49 0.46
CA MET A 387 -0.29 -16.55 -0.40
C MET A 387 0.38 -15.20 -0.65
N ASN A 388 -0.33 -14.09 -0.43
CA ASN A 388 0.24 -12.76 -0.66
C ASN A 388 1.10 -12.23 0.50
N VAL A 389 1.15 -12.96 1.61
CA VAL A 389 2.04 -12.66 2.74
C VAL A 389 2.88 -13.90 2.98
N HIS A 390 4.01 -14.00 2.33
CA HIS A 390 4.98 -15.07 2.50
C HIS A 390 6.34 -14.49 2.84
N PHE A 391 7.07 -15.18 3.69
CA PHE A 391 8.43 -14.85 4.05
C PHE A 391 9.39 -15.81 3.38
N HIS A 392 10.56 -15.34 3.00
CA HIS A 392 11.66 -16.17 2.55
C HIS A 392 12.64 -16.38 3.68
N THR A 393 13.12 -17.60 3.82
CA THR A 393 14.16 -17.95 4.80
C THR A 393 15.55 -17.79 4.20
N GLN A 394 16.58 -17.84 5.05
CA GLN A 394 17.98 -17.66 4.62
C GLN A 394 18.47 -18.78 3.68
N ASP A 395 17.97 -20.00 3.87
CA ASP A 395 18.32 -21.19 3.07
C ASP A 395 17.52 -21.33 1.76
N ASP A 396 16.84 -20.25 1.34
CA ASP A 396 15.97 -20.25 0.15
C ASP A 396 14.76 -21.19 0.24
N GLU A 397 14.56 -21.85 1.34
CA GLU A 397 13.37 -22.62 1.55
C GLU A 397 12.17 -21.68 1.75
N TYR A 398 11.24 -21.73 0.81
CA TYR A 398 9.99 -21.00 0.96
C TYR A 398 9.19 -21.58 2.13
N LYS A 399 9.09 -20.84 3.22
CA LYS A 399 8.24 -21.17 4.35
C LYS A 399 6.99 -20.31 4.31
N PRO A 400 5.80 -20.91 4.20
CA PRO A 400 4.57 -20.15 4.17
C PRO A 400 4.36 -19.45 5.53
N PRO A 401 3.69 -18.29 5.52
CA PRO A 401 3.34 -17.60 6.73
C PRO A 401 2.40 -18.42 7.62
N VAL A 402 2.15 -17.93 8.80
CA VAL A 402 1.22 -18.54 9.75
C VAL A 402 -0.13 -18.81 9.07
N LYS A 403 -0.61 -20.04 9.14
CA LYS A 403 -1.92 -20.43 8.65
C LYS A 403 -3.00 -19.70 9.47
N ARG A 404 -4.01 -19.18 8.79
CA ARG A 404 -5.17 -18.52 9.40
C ARG A 404 -6.43 -19.32 9.11
N HIS A 405 -7.35 -19.36 10.07
CA HIS A 405 -8.60 -20.10 9.92
C HIS A 405 -9.49 -19.46 8.83
N GLU A 406 -10.04 -20.32 7.96
CA GLU A 406 -11.01 -19.96 6.93
C GLU A 406 -12.32 -19.53 7.58
N HIS A 407 -12.81 -18.32 7.26
CA HIS A 407 -14.07 -17.81 7.80
C HIS A 407 -15.30 -18.12 6.91
N ARG A 408 -15.10 -18.75 5.76
CA ARG A 408 -16.19 -19.39 5.04
C ARG A 408 -16.51 -20.70 5.73
N ILE A 409 -17.37 -20.63 6.77
CA ILE A 409 -17.76 -21.78 7.57
C ILE A 409 -18.60 -22.72 6.71
N ALA A 410 -18.03 -23.87 6.37
CA ALA A 410 -18.60 -24.83 5.42
C ALA A 410 -18.08 -26.24 5.72
N VAL A 411 -18.57 -27.24 4.99
CA VAL A 411 -17.95 -28.57 4.96
C VAL A 411 -16.76 -28.51 3.99
N HIS A 412 -15.58 -28.81 4.49
CA HIS A 412 -14.33 -28.89 3.73
C HIS A 412 -13.86 -30.38 3.75
N PRO A 413 -14.12 -31.16 2.69
CA PRO A 413 -13.83 -32.60 2.68
C PRO A 413 -12.37 -32.92 2.98
N GLU A 414 -11.44 -32.15 2.38
CA GLU A 414 -10.00 -32.30 2.61
C GLU A 414 -9.60 -32.01 4.06
N ALA A 415 -10.25 -31.06 4.71
CA ALA A 415 -9.97 -30.73 6.10
C ALA A 415 -10.44 -31.85 7.04
N LYS A 416 -11.63 -32.42 6.77
CA LYS A 416 -12.12 -33.62 7.47
C LYS A 416 -11.13 -34.77 7.33
N ASP A 417 -10.72 -35.09 6.11
CA ASP A 417 -9.75 -36.15 5.84
C ASP A 417 -8.40 -35.89 6.54
N ALA A 418 -7.93 -34.65 6.59
CA ALA A 418 -6.69 -34.26 7.29
C ALA A 418 -6.80 -34.45 8.82
N VAL A 419 -7.94 -34.11 9.42
CA VAL A 419 -8.16 -34.29 10.87
C VAL A 419 -8.21 -35.79 11.21
N MET A 420 -8.94 -36.58 10.40
CA MET A 420 -9.02 -38.04 10.59
C MET A 420 -7.68 -38.72 10.36
N TRP A 421 -6.92 -38.29 9.36
CA TRP A 421 -5.56 -38.78 9.09
C TRP A 421 -4.62 -38.54 10.29
N LYS A 422 -4.63 -37.32 10.87
CA LYS A 422 -3.84 -37.00 12.06
C LYS A 422 -4.20 -37.90 13.23
N TYR A 423 -5.48 -38.16 13.45
CA TYR A 423 -5.93 -39.05 14.51
C TYR A 423 -5.43 -40.47 14.28
N TYR A 424 -5.77 -41.11 13.14
CA TYR A 424 -5.42 -42.50 12.87
C TYR A 424 -3.91 -42.76 12.83
N ARG A 425 -3.12 -41.75 12.43
CA ARG A 425 -1.67 -41.85 12.44
C ARG A 425 -1.09 -42.05 13.84
N THR A 426 -1.79 -41.66 14.88
CA THR A 426 -1.36 -41.88 16.28
C THR A 426 -1.74 -43.25 16.81
N GLN A 427 -2.53 -44.02 16.05
CA GLN A 427 -2.99 -45.37 16.45
C GLN A 427 -2.05 -46.43 15.83
N THR A 428 -2.00 -47.61 16.47
CA THR A 428 -1.10 -48.71 16.07
C THR A 428 -1.79 -49.91 15.44
N ASP A 429 -3.11 -50.00 15.55
CA ASP A 429 -3.89 -51.11 15.04
C ASP A 429 -3.96 -51.16 13.51
N LEU A 430 -4.29 -52.34 12.95
CA LEU A 430 -4.31 -52.59 11.52
C LEU A 430 -5.39 -51.79 10.77
N ALA A 431 -6.57 -51.62 11.41
CA ALA A 431 -7.67 -50.85 10.82
C ALA A 431 -7.30 -49.36 10.67
N SER A 432 -6.66 -48.78 11.70
CA SER A 432 -6.15 -47.42 11.67
C SER A 432 -5.08 -47.22 10.56
N LYS A 433 -4.20 -48.20 10.35
CA LYS A 433 -3.22 -48.15 9.26
C LYS A 433 -3.91 -48.11 7.89
N ALA A 434 -4.96 -48.92 7.69
CA ALA A 434 -5.73 -48.89 6.44
C ALA A 434 -6.44 -47.55 6.21
N HIS A 435 -6.94 -46.94 7.31
CA HIS A 435 -7.49 -45.59 7.25
C HIS A 435 -6.43 -44.55 6.84
N VAL A 436 -5.23 -44.58 7.41
CA VAL A 436 -4.12 -43.68 7.07
C VAL A 436 -3.78 -43.82 5.58
N GLU A 437 -3.64 -45.02 5.04
CA GLU A 437 -3.34 -45.26 3.65
C GLU A 437 -4.39 -44.67 2.71
N ARG A 438 -5.68 -44.93 2.96
CA ARG A 438 -6.80 -44.40 2.18
C ARG A 438 -6.86 -42.87 2.23
N LEU A 439 -6.74 -42.30 3.43
CA LEU A 439 -6.78 -40.83 3.64
C LEU A 439 -5.57 -40.14 3.01
N THR A 440 -4.39 -40.74 3.07
CA THR A 440 -3.19 -40.26 2.38
C THR A 440 -3.45 -40.15 0.89
N LYS A 441 -4.04 -41.17 0.27
CA LYS A 441 -4.38 -41.15 -1.16
C LYS A 441 -5.38 -40.04 -1.49
N ASN A 442 -6.47 -39.91 -0.74
CA ASN A 442 -7.48 -38.88 -0.96
C ASN A 442 -6.89 -37.46 -0.87
N LEU A 443 -6.08 -37.20 0.17
CA LEU A 443 -5.46 -35.90 0.40
C LEU A 443 -4.42 -35.56 -0.67
N ALA A 444 -3.61 -36.55 -1.08
CA ALA A 444 -2.64 -36.38 -2.16
C ALA A 444 -3.35 -36.05 -3.49
N GLU A 445 -4.41 -36.76 -3.83
CA GLU A 445 -5.20 -36.53 -5.05
C GLU A 445 -5.87 -35.13 -5.06
N TYR A 446 -6.49 -34.75 -3.93
CA TYR A 446 -7.10 -33.43 -3.78
C TYR A 446 -6.07 -32.29 -4.00
N TRP A 447 -4.95 -32.34 -3.27
CA TRP A 447 -3.96 -31.28 -3.34
C TRP A 447 -3.19 -31.27 -4.65
N LEU A 448 -3.01 -32.42 -5.30
CA LEU A 448 -2.41 -32.50 -6.65
C LEU A 448 -3.32 -31.82 -7.68
N THR A 449 -4.62 -32.08 -7.62
CA THR A 449 -5.62 -31.43 -8.48
C THR A 449 -5.62 -29.90 -8.27
N GLU A 450 -5.54 -29.45 -7.02
CA GLU A 450 -5.43 -28.04 -6.69
C GLU A 450 -4.12 -27.43 -7.18
N ALA A 451 -2.98 -28.12 -7.07
CA ALA A 451 -1.70 -27.65 -7.57
C ALA A 451 -1.74 -27.47 -9.10
N ASP A 452 -2.23 -28.47 -9.82
CA ASP A 452 -2.35 -28.41 -11.28
C ASP A 452 -3.29 -27.29 -11.74
N ARG A 453 -4.41 -27.06 -11.05
CA ARG A 453 -5.33 -25.94 -11.33
C ARG A 453 -4.63 -24.61 -11.13
N ARG A 454 -3.94 -24.44 -9.99
CA ARG A 454 -3.24 -23.20 -9.64
C ARG A 454 -2.09 -22.92 -10.61
N GLY A 455 -1.35 -23.93 -11.05
CA GLY A 455 -0.29 -23.80 -12.04
C GLY A 455 -0.83 -23.34 -13.41
N ARG A 456 -1.97 -23.89 -13.86
CA ARG A 456 -2.65 -23.43 -15.09
C ARG A 456 -3.13 -22.00 -15.02
N ASP A 457 -3.55 -21.56 -13.82
CA ASP A 457 -4.00 -20.19 -13.56
C ASP A 457 -2.82 -19.23 -13.30
N PHE A 458 -1.59 -19.60 -13.63
CA PHE A 458 -0.35 -18.84 -13.39
C PHE A 458 -0.11 -18.45 -11.92
N ARG A 459 -0.65 -19.22 -10.98
CA ARG A 459 -0.58 -18.97 -9.52
C ARG A 459 0.50 -19.85 -8.90
N TYR A 460 1.73 -19.68 -9.34
CA TYR A 460 2.85 -20.60 -9.03
C TYR A 460 3.17 -20.68 -7.54
N LEU A 461 3.03 -19.58 -6.80
CA LEU A 461 3.22 -19.60 -5.36
C LEU A 461 2.15 -20.47 -4.67
N ALA A 462 0.90 -20.34 -5.11
CA ALA A 462 -0.20 -21.17 -4.62
C ALA A 462 -0.05 -22.64 -5.04
N GLU A 463 0.49 -22.90 -6.22
CA GLU A 463 0.89 -24.24 -6.70
C GLU A 463 1.91 -24.88 -5.75
N VAL A 464 2.99 -24.15 -5.41
CA VAL A 464 4.00 -24.61 -4.46
C VAL A 464 3.37 -24.90 -3.09
N GLY A 465 2.47 -24.04 -2.61
CA GLY A 465 1.74 -24.27 -1.38
C GLY A 465 0.93 -25.56 -1.39
N ALA A 466 0.18 -25.83 -2.47
CA ALA A 466 -0.60 -27.06 -2.62
C ALA A 466 0.29 -28.31 -2.68
N LEU A 467 1.39 -28.27 -3.45
CA LEU A 467 2.35 -29.37 -3.50
C LEU A 467 2.99 -29.66 -2.13
N ARG A 468 3.25 -28.65 -1.32
CA ARG A 468 3.78 -28.82 0.06
C ARG A 468 2.75 -29.42 1.00
N GLU A 469 1.45 -29.14 0.84
CA GLU A 469 0.43 -29.85 1.62
C GLU A 469 0.47 -31.36 1.34
N ILE A 470 0.74 -31.80 0.11
CA ILE A 470 0.90 -33.22 -0.22
C ILE A 470 2.10 -33.84 0.49
N TYR A 471 3.20 -33.08 0.58
CA TYR A 471 4.46 -33.58 1.15
C TYR A 471 4.34 -34.04 2.61
N GLN A 472 3.35 -33.54 3.34
CA GLN A 472 3.05 -34.02 4.71
C GLN A 472 2.54 -35.48 4.72
N TYR A 473 1.90 -35.90 3.63
CA TYR A 473 1.24 -37.19 3.49
C TYR A 473 2.08 -38.18 2.69
N ASP A 474 2.75 -37.70 1.62
CA ASP A 474 3.58 -38.49 0.72
C ASP A 474 4.92 -37.76 0.44
N PRO A 475 5.99 -38.00 1.23
CA PRO A 475 7.27 -37.36 1.04
C PRO A 475 8.12 -38.01 -0.06
N SER A 476 7.51 -38.39 -1.20
CA SER A 476 8.20 -39.06 -2.31
C SER A 476 9.25 -38.17 -3.01
N PRO A 477 10.33 -38.75 -3.56
CA PRO A 477 11.31 -38.01 -4.35
C PRO A 477 10.70 -37.30 -5.57
N ALA A 478 9.71 -37.91 -6.21
CA ALA A 478 9.01 -37.33 -7.35
C ALA A 478 8.25 -36.07 -6.98
N LEU A 479 7.63 -36.06 -5.81
CA LEU A 479 6.94 -34.87 -5.30
C LEU A 479 7.93 -33.77 -4.91
N ARG A 480 9.07 -34.09 -4.31
CA ARG A 480 10.14 -33.12 -4.04
C ARG A 480 10.59 -32.44 -5.32
N GLU A 481 10.76 -33.20 -6.40
CA GLU A 481 11.15 -32.62 -7.68
C GLU A 481 10.07 -31.70 -8.25
N LYS A 482 8.78 -32.06 -8.17
CA LYS A 482 7.68 -31.16 -8.55
C LYS A 482 7.70 -29.85 -7.74
N ILE A 483 7.88 -29.93 -6.42
CA ILE A 483 7.99 -28.76 -5.55
C ILE A 483 9.19 -27.90 -5.99
N ARG A 484 10.35 -28.52 -6.22
CA ARG A 484 11.56 -27.83 -6.66
C ARG A 484 11.35 -27.07 -7.97
N VAL A 485 10.74 -27.73 -8.96
CA VAL A 485 10.45 -27.11 -10.27
C VAL A 485 9.50 -25.92 -10.14
N ALA A 486 8.41 -26.07 -9.39
CA ALA A 486 7.44 -25.01 -9.18
C ALA A 486 8.06 -23.83 -8.37
N ALA A 487 8.83 -24.14 -7.32
CA ALA A 487 9.52 -23.12 -6.51
C ALA A 487 10.59 -22.39 -7.32
N THR A 488 11.36 -23.08 -8.16
CA THR A 488 12.34 -22.44 -9.04
C THR A 488 11.69 -21.48 -10.04
N ARG A 489 10.52 -21.83 -10.58
CA ARG A 489 9.73 -20.96 -11.47
C ARG A 489 9.31 -19.68 -10.76
N GLN A 490 8.79 -19.80 -9.54
CA GLN A 490 8.40 -18.65 -8.73
C GLN A 490 9.62 -17.78 -8.37
N ALA A 491 10.70 -18.40 -7.88
CA ALA A 491 11.92 -17.70 -7.53
C ALA A 491 12.54 -16.93 -8.72
N LYS A 492 12.44 -17.50 -9.92
CA LYS A 492 12.86 -16.80 -11.14
C LYS A 492 12.01 -15.56 -11.41
N LEU A 493 10.69 -15.65 -11.28
CA LEU A 493 9.80 -14.49 -11.43
C LEU A 493 10.14 -13.39 -10.43
N ASP A 494 10.36 -13.73 -9.16
CA ASP A 494 10.69 -12.78 -8.10
C ASP A 494 12.04 -12.10 -8.36
N ALA A 495 13.04 -12.86 -8.80
CA ALA A 495 14.36 -12.33 -9.16
C ALA A 495 14.29 -11.41 -10.39
N ASP A 496 13.61 -11.84 -11.46
CA ASP A 496 13.44 -11.05 -12.69
C ASP A 496 12.67 -9.76 -12.39
N TRP A 497 11.65 -9.83 -11.54
CA TRP A 497 10.91 -8.65 -11.09
C TRP A 497 11.80 -7.66 -10.33
N SER A 498 12.53 -8.13 -9.32
CA SER A 498 13.45 -7.29 -8.53
C SER A 498 14.53 -6.65 -9.41
N ASN A 499 15.12 -7.43 -10.32
CA ASN A 499 16.12 -6.92 -11.26
C ASN A 499 15.51 -5.90 -12.22
N SER A 500 14.25 -6.08 -12.66
CA SER A 500 13.59 -5.10 -13.52
C SER A 500 13.39 -3.75 -12.83
N LEU A 501 13.06 -3.74 -11.54
CA LEU A 501 12.94 -2.52 -10.75
C LEU A 501 14.30 -1.82 -10.61
N GLN A 502 15.38 -2.56 -10.35
CA GLN A 502 16.72 -2.00 -10.28
C GLN A 502 17.15 -1.38 -11.62
N LEU A 503 16.89 -2.07 -12.75
CA LEU A 503 17.18 -1.54 -14.07
C LEU A 503 16.40 -0.24 -14.38
N ILE A 504 15.17 -0.12 -13.88
CA ILE A 504 14.38 1.12 -13.98
C ILE A 504 15.02 2.24 -13.17
N GLU A 505 15.45 1.98 -11.94
CA GLU A 505 16.16 2.94 -11.08
C GLU A 505 17.47 3.38 -11.72
N ASP A 506 18.23 2.45 -12.30
CA ASP A 506 19.49 2.70 -13.04
C ASP A 506 19.27 3.38 -14.40
N ARG A 507 18.02 3.64 -14.81
CA ARG A 507 17.64 4.23 -16.13
C ARG A 507 18.08 3.38 -17.32
N LYS A 508 18.23 2.08 -17.14
CA LYS A 508 18.52 1.10 -18.20
C LYS A 508 17.23 0.60 -18.84
N THR A 509 16.52 1.51 -19.51
CA THR A 509 15.15 1.28 -20.01
C THR A 509 15.03 0.09 -20.99
N PRO A 510 15.93 -0.10 -21.99
CA PRO A 510 15.82 -1.23 -22.90
C PRO A 510 15.94 -2.59 -22.21
N GLU A 511 16.87 -2.71 -21.26
CA GLU A 511 17.09 -3.93 -20.48
C GLU A 511 15.92 -4.22 -19.57
N ALA A 512 15.36 -3.17 -18.92
CA ALA A 512 14.16 -3.30 -18.08
C ALA A 512 12.95 -3.78 -18.90
N ILE A 513 12.74 -3.24 -20.11
CA ILE A 513 11.68 -3.68 -21.02
C ILE A 513 11.85 -5.16 -21.39
N SER A 514 13.07 -5.56 -21.78
CA SER A 514 13.37 -6.97 -22.15
C SER A 514 13.08 -7.93 -21.00
N LEU A 515 13.43 -7.55 -19.77
CA LEU A 515 13.21 -8.37 -18.60
C LEU A 515 11.74 -8.45 -18.22
N LEU A 516 10.99 -7.33 -18.29
CA LEU A 516 9.55 -7.31 -18.08
C LEU A 516 8.80 -8.14 -19.13
N ASP A 517 9.21 -8.09 -20.41
CA ASP A 517 8.66 -8.94 -21.46
C ASP A 517 8.92 -10.45 -21.16
N SER A 518 10.05 -10.78 -20.55
CA SER A 518 10.35 -12.18 -20.15
C SER A 518 9.47 -12.64 -18.97
N ILE A 519 9.19 -11.76 -18.01
CA ILE A 519 8.24 -12.04 -16.93
C ILE A 519 6.85 -12.33 -17.51
N LEU A 520 6.39 -11.51 -18.47
CA LEU A 520 5.06 -11.67 -19.06
C LEU A 520 4.92 -12.89 -19.97
N LYS A 521 6.02 -13.47 -20.47
CA LYS A 521 6.00 -14.78 -21.14
C LYS A 521 5.69 -15.91 -20.16
N ILE A 522 6.14 -15.80 -18.92
CA ILE A 522 5.93 -16.81 -17.87
C ILE A 522 4.57 -16.58 -17.19
N LYS A 523 4.24 -15.32 -16.87
CA LYS A 523 3.02 -14.90 -16.18
C LYS A 523 2.36 -13.73 -16.91
N PRO A 524 1.52 -13.99 -17.93
CA PRO A 524 0.91 -12.94 -18.76
C PRO A 524 0.03 -11.95 -17.98
N ASP A 525 -0.60 -12.41 -16.89
CA ASP A 525 -1.48 -11.64 -16.01
C ASP A 525 -0.74 -10.91 -14.88
N HIS A 526 0.60 -10.82 -14.94
CA HIS A 526 1.38 -10.10 -13.92
C HIS A 526 1.10 -8.61 -13.97
N ALA A 527 0.16 -8.15 -13.13
CA ALA A 527 -0.37 -6.78 -13.17
C ALA A 527 0.72 -5.70 -13.07
N GLN A 528 1.64 -5.85 -12.10
CA GLN A 528 2.72 -4.88 -11.90
C GLN A 528 3.70 -4.84 -13.08
N ALA A 529 4.04 -5.99 -13.68
CA ALA A 529 4.92 -6.04 -14.86
C ALA A 529 4.25 -5.40 -16.07
N ASN A 530 2.97 -5.70 -16.32
CA ASN A 530 2.19 -5.01 -17.36
C ASN A 530 2.14 -3.49 -17.13
N GLY A 531 1.90 -3.05 -15.90
CA GLY A 531 1.86 -1.63 -15.56
C GLY A 531 3.20 -0.92 -15.79
N LYS A 532 4.31 -1.48 -15.31
CA LYS A 532 5.64 -0.91 -15.52
C LYS A 532 6.04 -0.91 -17.00
N LEU A 533 5.80 -2.03 -17.71
CA LEU A 533 6.10 -2.15 -19.13
C LEU A 533 5.28 -1.17 -19.96
N GLY A 534 3.97 -1.04 -19.66
CA GLY A 534 3.12 -0.06 -20.32
C GLY A 534 3.64 1.37 -20.14
N ARG A 535 4.03 1.74 -18.91
CA ARG A 535 4.63 3.04 -18.64
C ARG A 535 5.93 3.27 -19.42
N LEU A 536 6.87 2.34 -19.34
CA LEU A 536 8.16 2.48 -20.03
C LEU A 536 8.00 2.58 -21.55
N ARG A 537 7.11 1.79 -22.14
CA ARG A 537 6.81 1.85 -23.58
C ARG A 537 6.18 3.19 -23.99
N ALA A 538 5.34 3.78 -23.13
CA ALA A 538 4.81 5.12 -23.36
C ALA A 538 5.93 6.19 -23.31
N GLU A 539 6.82 6.11 -22.32
CA GLU A 539 7.95 7.03 -22.16
C GLU A 539 8.92 7.02 -23.35
N ILE A 540 9.09 5.86 -24.01
CA ILE A 540 9.95 5.76 -25.22
C ILE A 540 9.19 5.95 -26.54
N GLY A 541 7.96 6.50 -26.48
CA GLY A 541 7.18 6.83 -27.68
C GLY A 541 6.52 5.65 -28.38
N GLN A 542 6.18 4.59 -27.68
CA GLN A 542 5.46 3.42 -28.16
C GLN A 542 4.02 3.32 -27.58
N PRO A 543 3.13 4.29 -27.81
CA PRO A 543 1.84 4.39 -27.12
C PRO A 543 0.91 3.21 -27.42
N VAL A 544 0.92 2.67 -28.64
CA VAL A 544 0.06 1.52 -29.03
C VAL A 544 0.46 0.25 -28.24
N ALA A 545 1.77 0.00 -28.12
CA ALA A 545 2.25 -1.12 -27.31
C ALA A 545 1.98 -0.93 -25.82
N ALA A 546 2.13 0.32 -25.33
CA ALA A 546 1.81 0.69 -23.95
C ALA A 546 0.33 0.44 -23.62
N GLU A 547 -0.58 0.88 -24.51
CA GLU A 547 -2.03 0.74 -24.32
C GLU A 547 -2.45 -0.70 -24.12
N LYS A 548 -1.89 -1.64 -24.89
CA LYS A 548 -2.17 -3.08 -24.74
C LYS A 548 -1.90 -3.58 -23.31
N HIS A 549 -0.75 -3.25 -22.76
CA HIS A 549 -0.36 -3.70 -21.42
C HIS A 549 -1.21 -3.03 -20.33
N LEU A 550 -1.53 -1.76 -20.48
CA LEU A 550 -2.32 -1.03 -19.49
C LEU A 550 -3.80 -1.41 -19.50
N ARG A 551 -4.36 -1.80 -20.68
CA ARG A 551 -5.69 -2.41 -20.72
C ARG A 551 -5.72 -3.74 -19.98
N ALA A 552 -4.70 -4.59 -20.14
CA ALA A 552 -4.60 -5.83 -19.39
C ALA A 552 -4.58 -5.59 -17.88
N VAL A 553 -3.94 -4.52 -17.39
CA VAL A 553 -3.98 -4.14 -15.96
C VAL A 553 -5.41 -3.80 -15.54
N ALA A 554 -6.09 -2.92 -16.25
CA ALA A 554 -7.44 -2.46 -15.91
C ALA A 554 -8.50 -3.59 -15.99
N GLU A 555 -8.33 -4.55 -16.91
CA GLU A 555 -9.22 -5.71 -17.07
C GLU A 555 -8.99 -6.77 -15.99
N ASN A 556 -7.74 -6.97 -15.57
CA ASN A 556 -7.38 -7.98 -14.58
C ASN A 556 -7.77 -7.57 -13.16
N ASP A 557 -7.66 -6.29 -12.81
CA ASP A 557 -8.11 -5.77 -11.52
C ASP A 557 -9.02 -4.54 -11.67
N PRO A 558 -10.34 -4.75 -11.74
CA PRO A 558 -11.30 -3.64 -11.78
C PRO A 558 -11.30 -2.76 -10.52
N ASN A 559 -10.64 -3.19 -9.45
CA ASN A 559 -10.51 -2.44 -8.20
C ASN A 559 -9.18 -1.66 -8.10
N ASP A 560 -8.34 -1.73 -9.13
CA ASP A 560 -7.12 -0.95 -9.22
C ASP A 560 -7.27 0.14 -10.30
N ALA A 561 -7.13 1.40 -9.89
CA ALA A 561 -7.20 2.55 -10.81
C ALA A 561 -5.94 2.74 -11.65
N TYR A 562 -4.84 2.03 -11.34
CA TYR A 562 -3.53 2.27 -11.91
C TYR A 562 -3.53 2.16 -13.45
N GLY A 563 -4.14 1.10 -13.99
CA GLY A 563 -4.26 0.91 -15.44
C GLY A 563 -5.03 2.04 -16.12
N LEU A 564 -6.18 2.44 -15.56
CA LEU A 564 -7.01 3.53 -16.08
C LEU A 564 -6.29 4.89 -15.99
N ASN A 565 -5.59 5.14 -14.89
CA ASN A 565 -4.81 6.37 -14.68
C ASN A 565 -3.69 6.51 -15.71
N LEU A 566 -2.95 5.43 -16.00
CA LEU A 566 -1.90 5.43 -17.01
C LEU A 566 -2.45 5.50 -18.45
N LEU A 567 -3.57 4.83 -18.76
CA LEU A 567 -4.26 4.97 -20.05
C LEU A 567 -4.70 6.42 -20.28
N GLY A 568 -5.24 7.06 -19.24
CA GLY A 568 -5.57 8.49 -19.28
C GLY A 568 -4.33 9.36 -19.54
N TRP A 569 -3.20 9.03 -18.95
CA TRP A 569 -1.95 9.73 -19.19
C TRP A 569 -1.46 9.58 -20.64
N ILE A 570 -1.53 8.40 -21.23
CA ILE A 570 -1.22 8.19 -22.66
C ILE A 570 -2.17 8.99 -23.54
N ALA A 571 -3.47 8.97 -23.28
CA ALA A 571 -4.42 9.76 -24.02
C ALA A 571 -4.12 11.27 -23.94
N TYR A 572 -3.70 11.76 -22.76
CA TYR A 572 -3.27 13.14 -22.56
C TYR A 572 -2.02 13.48 -23.42
N LEU A 573 -1.01 12.62 -23.45
CA LEU A 573 0.20 12.80 -24.25
C LEU A 573 -0.10 12.78 -25.76
N ASP A 574 -1.09 12.00 -26.20
CA ASP A 574 -1.57 11.94 -27.58
C ASP A 574 -2.50 13.12 -27.96
N ASN A 575 -2.64 14.14 -27.10
CA ASN A 575 -3.57 15.25 -27.26
C ASN A 575 -5.07 14.85 -27.32
N ARG A 576 -5.43 13.63 -26.89
CA ARG A 576 -6.83 13.15 -26.73
C ARG A 576 -7.32 13.51 -25.34
N HIS A 577 -7.46 14.83 -25.07
CA HIS A 577 -7.70 15.32 -23.71
C HIS A 577 -9.07 14.94 -23.15
N GLU A 578 -10.12 14.87 -23.97
CA GLU A 578 -11.45 14.39 -23.57
C GLU A 578 -11.42 12.92 -23.18
N ASP A 579 -10.71 12.07 -23.93
CA ASP A 579 -10.51 10.66 -23.59
C ASP A 579 -9.76 10.51 -22.28
N ALA A 580 -8.71 11.32 -22.08
CA ALA A 580 -7.96 11.34 -20.84
C ALA A 580 -8.88 11.66 -19.64
N ILE A 581 -9.69 12.70 -19.72
CA ILE A 581 -10.67 13.06 -18.67
C ILE A 581 -11.64 11.91 -18.41
N ARG A 582 -12.16 11.27 -19.46
CA ARG A 582 -13.07 10.13 -19.34
C ARG A 582 -12.42 8.97 -18.57
N LEU A 583 -11.18 8.61 -18.89
CA LEU A 583 -10.42 7.55 -18.23
C LEU A 583 -10.11 7.90 -16.77
N TYR A 584 -9.71 9.13 -16.48
CA TYR A 584 -9.48 9.59 -15.11
C TYR A 584 -10.78 9.60 -14.29
N ARG A 585 -11.92 9.98 -14.89
CA ARG A 585 -13.23 9.89 -14.22
C ARG A 585 -13.69 8.47 -13.96
N GLN A 586 -13.24 7.48 -14.75
CA GLN A 586 -13.43 6.05 -14.45
C GLN A 586 -12.50 5.56 -13.32
N ALA A 587 -11.29 6.10 -13.22
CA ALA A 587 -10.35 5.78 -12.16
C ALA A 587 -10.75 6.39 -10.79
N LEU A 588 -11.36 7.58 -10.80
CA LEU A 588 -11.68 8.33 -9.60
C LEU A 588 -12.64 7.63 -8.61
N PRO A 589 -13.70 6.90 -9.02
CA PRO A 589 -14.50 6.09 -8.09
C PRO A 589 -13.74 4.94 -7.44
N ILE A 590 -12.66 4.47 -8.09
CA ILE A 590 -11.80 3.41 -7.58
C ILE A 590 -10.83 3.97 -6.52
N GLU A 591 -10.23 5.13 -6.81
CA GLU A 591 -9.36 5.87 -5.88
C GLU A 591 -9.87 7.29 -5.65
N PRO A 592 -10.96 7.45 -4.89
CA PRO A 592 -11.62 8.74 -4.73
C PRO A 592 -10.79 9.76 -3.94
N TYR A 593 -9.82 9.32 -3.14
CA TYR A 593 -8.90 10.16 -2.38
C TYR A 593 -7.51 10.21 -3.04
N SER A 594 -7.49 10.54 -4.35
CA SER A 594 -6.28 10.66 -5.16
C SER A 594 -6.07 12.10 -5.63
N SER A 595 -5.07 12.77 -5.06
CA SER A 595 -4.63 14.10 -5.51
C SER A 595 -4.08 14.05 -6.94
N GLU A 596 -3.36 12.98 -7.29
CA GLU A 596 -2.76 12.79 -8.61
C GLU A 596 -3.82 12.74 -9.72
N ILE A 597 -4.85 11.89 -9.58
CA ILE A 597 -5.90 11.75 -10.60
C ILE A 597 -6.63 13.09 -10.80
N ARG A 598 -6.92 13.80 -9.71
CA ARG A 598 -7.57 15.13 -9.78
C ARG A 598 -6.67 16.17 -10.45
N THR A 599 -5.38 16.17 -10.16
CA THR A 599 -4.40 17.02 -10.83
C THR A 599 -4.37 16.76 -12.33
N ARG A 600 -4.37 15.49 -12.75
CA ARG A 600 -4.37 15.10 -14.17
C ARG A 600 -5.66 15.52 -14.89
N ILE A 601 -6.83 15.43 -14.22
CA ILE A 601 -8.10 15.98 -14.73
C ILE A 601 -7.96 17.49 -14.94
N GLY A 602 -7.38 18.21 -13.97
CA GLY A 602 -7.13 19.64 -14.07
C GLY A 602 -6.24 20.00 -15.26
N LEU A 603 -5.12 19.28 -15.43
CA LEU A 603 -4.19 19.47 -16.54
C LEU A 603 -4.84 19.22 -17.90
N ALA A 604 -5.68 18.19 -18.03
CA ALA A 604 -6.39 17.91 -19.26
C ALA A 604 -7.44 19.00 -19.58
N ASN A 605 -8.14 19.52 -18.55
CA ASN A 605 -9.05 20.66 -18.74
C ASN A 605 -8.32 21.95 -19.12
N LEU A 606 -7.09 22.20 -18.60
CA LEU A 606 -6.26 23.32 -19.05
C LEU A 606 -5.98 23.26 -20.54
N LYS A 607 -5.66 22.06 -21.06
CA LYS A 607 -5.41 21.86 -22.50
C LYS A 607 -6.65 22.09 -23.37
N LEU A 608 -7.83 21.95 -22.81
CA LEU A 608 -9.11 22.23 -23.45
C LEU A 608 -9.62 23.65 -23.19
N GLU A 609 -8.82 24.50 -22.53
CA GLU A 609 -9.20 25.85 -22.13
C GLU A 609 -10.45 25.93 -21.23
N LYS A 610 -10.79 24.81 -20.56
CA LYS A 610 -11.90 24.72 -19.61
C LYS A 610 -11.41 25.18 -18.22
N TRP A 611 -11.23 26.50 -18.09
CA TRP A 611 -10.53 27.10 -16.95
C TRP A 611 -11.25 26.90 -15.62
N ALA A 612 -12.59 26.90 -15.62
CA ALA A 612 -13.39 26.71 -14.41
C ALA A 612 -13.31 25.26 -13.89
N GLU A 613 -13.48 24.29 -14.79
CA GLU A 613 -13.39 22.86 -14.48
C GLU A 613 -11.94 22.46 -14.06
N ALA A 614 -10.94 23.10 -14.68
CA ALA A 614 -9.55 22.94 -14.26
C ALA A 614 -9.33 23.43 -12.83
N ALA A 615 -9.82 24.63 -12.50
CA ALA A 615 -9.70 25.20 -11.15
C ALA A 615 -10.41 24.35 -10.10
N GLU A 616 -11.60 23.82 -10.39
CA GLU A 616 -12.32 22.90 -9.50
C GLU A 616 -11.51 21.63 -9.24
N ALA A 617 -10.98 20.99 -10.28
CA ALA A 617 -10.19 19.79 -10.16
C ALA A 617 -8.89 20.02 -9.35
N PHE A 618 -8.21 21.15 -9.56
CA PHE A 618 -7.01 21.51 -8.79
C PHE A 618 -7.33 21.85 -7.33
N ARG A 619 -8.43 22.58 -7.04
CA ARG A 619 -8.86 22.81 -5.65
C ARG A 619 -9.13 21.48 -4.92
N ALA A 620 -9.79 20.55 -5.59
CA ALA A 620 -10.03 19.22 -5.03
C ALA A 620 -8.74 18.40 -4.83
N ALA A 621 -7.73 18.58 -5.69
CA ALA A 621 -6.40 17.98 -5.51
C ALA A 621 -5.65 18.58 -4.32
N ILE A 622 -5.66 19.91 -4.17
CA ILE A 622 -5.02 20.65 -3.08
C ILE A 622 -5.67 20.35 -1.73
N ALA A 623 -6.97 20.09 -1.70
CA ALA A 623 -7.67 19.69 -0.48
C ALA A 623 -7.17 18.34 0.05
N ILE A 624 -6.68 17.45 -0.82
CA ILE A 624 -6.10 16.15 -0.46
C ILE A 624 -4.60 16.31 -0.14
N ASP A 625 -3.88 17.02 -1.00
CA ASP A 625 -2.45 17.28 -0.87
C ASP A 625 -2.17 18.80 -0.95
N PRO A 626 -2.09 19.48 0.21
CA PRO A 626 -1.85 20.92 0.26
C PRO A 626 -0.48 21.38 -0.26
N LYS A 627 0.44 20.41 -0.50
CA LYS A 627 1.78 20.66 -1.05
C LYS A 627 1.93 20.19 -2.50
N ASN A 628 0.86 19.79 -3.15
CA ASN A 628 0.87 19.43 -4.57
C ASN A 628 1.17 20.64 -5.45
N VAL A 629 2.46 20.86 -5.70
CA VAL A 629 2.97 22.01 -6.46
C VAL A 629 2.31 22.13 -7.84
N SER A 630 2.12 21.01 -8.53
CA SER A 630 1.49 20.97 -9.86
C SER A 630 0.04 21.44 -9.84
N ALA A 631 -0.71 20.99 -8.84
CA ALA A 631 -2.10 21.42 -8.65
C ALA A 631 -2.18 22.91 -8.26
N ILE A 632 -1.29 23.38 -7.39
CA ILE A 632 -1.23 24.78 -6.93
C ILE A 632 -0.89 25.69 -8.10
N GLN A 633 0.13 25.34 -8.92
CA GLN A 633 0.50 26.08 -10.12
C GLN A 633 -0.64 26.07 -11.15
N GLY A 634 -1.25 24.92 -11.40
CA GLY A 634 -2.37 24.78 -12.32
C GLY A 634 -3.57 25.62 -11.91
N LEU A 635 -3.88 25.66 -10.60
CA LEU A 635 -4.93 26.54 -10.05
C LEU A 635 -4.60 28.01 -10.27
N ALA A 636 -3.36 28.44 -9.98
CA ALA A 636 -2.95 29.80 -10.20
C ALA A 636 -3.10 30.22 -11.67
N HIS A 637 -2.71 29.35 -12.61
CA HIS A 637 -2.89 29.59 -14.04
C HIS A 637 -4.37 29.67 -14.42
N SER A 638 -5.20 28.72 -13.96
CA SER A 638 -6.65 28.71 -14.23
C SER A 638 -7.32 29.99 -13.73
N LEU A 639 -6.95 30.47 -12.54
CA LEU A 639 -7.48 31.71 -11.95
C LEU A 639 -7.05 32.96 -12.74
N ARG A 640 -5.83 32.99 -13.26
CA ARG A 640 -5.38 34.06 -14.16
C ARG A 640 -6.28 34.13 -15.39
N MET A 641 -6.52 32.99 -16.04
CA MET A 641 -7.36 32.92 -17.24
C MET A 641 -8.81 33.30 -16.96
N GLN A 642 -9.30 33.06 -15.76
CA GLN A 642 -10.62 33.50 -15.26
C GLN A 642 -10.65 34.98 -14.79
N LYS A 643 -9.56 35.74 -14.99
CA LYS A 643 -9.42 37.13 -14.56
C LYS A 643 -9.61 37.32 -13.04
N GLN A 644 -9.09 36.38 -12.25
CA GLN A 644 -9.06 36.42 -10.78
C GLN A 644 -7.61 36.60 -10.27
N PRO A 645 -6.93 37.73 -10.58
CA PRO A 645 -5.51 37.88 -10.37
C PRO A 645 -5.09 37.90 -8.89
N ALA A 646 -5.92 38.39 -8.00
CA ALA A 646 -5.60 38.45 -6.56
C ALA A 646 -5.44 37.04 -5.98
N GLU A 647 -6.37 36.12 -6.29
CA GLU A 647 -6.30 34.73 -5.83
C GLU A 647 -5.16 33.99 -6.56
N ALA A 648 -4.98 34.24 -7.86
CA ALA A 648 -3.89 33.67 -8.63
C ALA A 648 -2.50 33.99 -8.05
N VAL A 649 -2.28 35.23 -7.59
CA VAL A 649 -1.03 35.61 -6.92
C VAL A 649 -0.79 34.79 -5.65
N ARG A 650 -1.82 34.56 -4.83
CA ARG A 650 -1.67 33.78 -3.58
C ARG A 650 -1.19 32.35 -3.87
N TYR A 651 -1.83 31.66 -4.82
CA TYR A 651 -1.43 30.29 -5.17
C TYR A 651 -0.09 30.23 -5.92
N ALA A 652 0.17 31.18 -6.82
CA ALA A 652 1.47 31.23 -7.51
C ALA A 652 2.63 31.48 -6.55
N ARG A 653 2.46 32.36 -5.55
CA ARG A 653 3.44 32.58 -4.48
C ARG A 653 3.65 31.30 -3.68
N ARG A 654 2.56 30.61 -3.29
CA ARG A 654 2.66 29.34 -2.57
C ARG A 654 3.46 28.29 -3.36
N ALA A 655 3.22 28.15 -4.66
CA ALA A 655 4.00 27.24 -5.52
C ALA A 655 5.48 27.65 -5.56
N ALA A 656 5.79 28.93 -5.71
CA ALA A 656 7.17 29.43 -5.71
C ALA A 656 7.89 29.20 -4.37
N GLN A 657 7.22 29.40 -3.24
CA GLN A 657 7.75 29.11 -1.90
C GLN A 657 8.05 27.62 -1.72
N LEU A 658 7.12 26.72 -2.09
CA LEU A 658 7.32 25.27 -1.98
C LEU A 658 8.47 24.76 -2.84
N THR A 659 8.83 25.49 -3.89
CA THR A 659 9.94 25.14 -4.79
C THR A 659 11.18 26.03 -4.61
N GLU A 660 11.23 26.79 -3.51
CA GLU A 660 12.34 27.68 -3.18
C GLU A 660 12.74 28.61 -4.35
N HIS A 661 11.76 29.03 -5.15
CA HIS A 661 11.98 29.87 -6.35
C HIS A 661 12.92 29.27 -7.41
N ARG A 662 13.00 27.91 -7.49
CA ARG A 662 13.94 27.24 -8.42
C ARG A 662 13.31 26.76 -9.73
N HIS A 663 11.98 26.85 -9.86
CA HIS A 663 11.25 26.35 -11.03
C HIS A 663 10.82 27.46 -11.97
N LEU A 664 11.34 27.42 -13.19
CA LEU A 664 11.12 28.43 -14.22
C LEU A 664 9.64 28.70 -14.51
N ASP A 665 8.85 27.66 -14.77
CA ASP A 665 7.44 27.79 -15.16
C ASP A 665 6.57 28.38 -14.03
N ILE A 666 6.92 28.07 -12.78
CA ILE A 666 6.26 28.63 -11.60
C ILE A 666 6.55 30.11 -11.47
N LEU A 667 7.80 30.54 -11.67
CA LEU A 667 8.16 31.95 -11.65
C LEU A 667 7.52 32.73 -12.78
N ILE A 668 7.42 32.16 -13.99
CA ILE A 668 6.67 32.74 -15.10
C ILE A 668 5.19 32.92 -14.74
N THR A 669 4.59 31.89 -14.11
CA THR A 669 3.19 31.96 -13.65
C THR A 669 3.00 33.07 -12.60
N LEU A 670 3.93 33.18 -11.64
CA LEU A 670 3.89 34.19 -10.59
C LEU A 670 4.11 35.61 -11.15
N ALA A 671 5.08 35.78 -12.03
CA ALA A 671 5.30 37.07 -12.71
C ALA A 671 4.07 37.51 -13.51
N GLY A 672 3.43 36.55 -14.23
CA GLY A 672 2.19 36.80 -14.94
C GLY A 672 1.03 37.18 -13.98
N ALA A 673 0.89 36.49 -12.87
CA ALA A 673 -0.15 36.80 -11.88
C ALA A 673 0.03 38.18 -11.24
N TYR A 674 1.28 38.58 -10.96
CA TYR A 674 1.58 39.95 -10.50
C TYR A 674 1.26 41.00 -11.59
N GLY A 675 1.65 40.74 -12.87
CA GLY A 675 1.32 41.61 -14.00
C GLY A 675 -0.18 41.81 -14.15
N ASP A 676 -0.96 40.68 -14.15
CA ASP A 676 -2.43 40.69 -14.26
C ASP A 676 -3.09 41.45 -13.09
N SER A 677 -2.44 41.53 -11.93
CA SER A 677 -2.90 42.29 -10.75
C SER A 677 -2.43 43.75 -10.72
N GLY A 678 -1.69 44.23 -11.74
CA GLY A 678 -1.11 45.57 -11.80
C GLY A 678 0.10 45.79 -10.87
N ARG A 679 0.61 44.72 -10.25
CA ARG A 679 1.80 44.80 -9.36
C ARG A 679 3.09 44.64 -10.13
N PHE A 680 3.38 45.61 -11.01
CA PHE A 680 4.47 45.54 -11.99
C PHE A 680 5.86 45.42 -11.38
N ASP A 681 6.12 46.04 -10.21
CA ASP A 681 7.40 45.89 -9.52
C ASP A 681 7.68 44.46 -9.08
N GLY A 682 6.67 43.81 -8.52
CA GLY A 682 6.73 42.38 -8.17
C GLY A 682 6.87 41.48 -9.39
N ALA A 683 6.15 41.80 -10.47
CA ALA A 683 6.25 41.08 -11.73
C ALA A 683 7.67 41.20 -12.32
N LEU A 684 8.29 42.41 -12.31
CA LEU A 684 9.66 42.65 -12.77
C LEU A 684 10.67 41.85 -11.93
N THR A 685 10.54 41.85 -10.62
CA THR A 685 11.46 41.14 -9.74
C THR A 685 11.45 39.65 -10.07
N VAL A 686 10.28 39.02 -10.08
CA VAL A 686 10.14 37.58 -10.34
C VAL A 686 10.50 37.21 -11.79
N ALA A 687 10.18 38.08 -12.76
CA ALA A 687 10.58 37.83 -14.16
C ALA A 687 12.11 37.90 -14.35
N ASN A 688 12.82 38.74 -13.61
CA ASN A 688 14.29 38.75 -13.64
C ASN A 688 14.88 37.49 -12.95
N GLU A 689 14.27 36.98 -11.87
CA GLU A 689 14.64 35.68 -11.29
C GLU A 689 14.45 34.56 -12.32
N ALA A 690 13.28 34.51 -12.97
CA ALA A 690 13.00 33.56 -14.05
C ALA A 690 14.03 33.67 -15.20
N LEU A 691 14.41 34.88 -15.60
CA LEU A 691 15.39 35.10 -16.65
C LEU A 691 16.79 34.57 -16.28
N ALA A 692 17.18 34.70 -15.01
CA ALA A 692 18.44 34.15 -14.52
C ALA A 692 18.49 32.64 -14.63
N ILE A 693 17.39 31.94 -14.27
CA ILE A 693 17.27 30.50 -14.39
C ILE A 693 17.21 30.09 -15.88
N ALA A 694 16.42 30.77 -16.69
CA ALA A 694 16.23 30.44 -18.11
C ALA A 694 17.54 30.43 -18.89
N LYS A 695 18.45 31.35 -18.62
CA LYS A 695 19.77 31.42 -19.28
C LYS A 695 20.59 30.14 -19.17
N THR A 696 20.44 29.41 -18.07
CA THR A 696 21.21 28.18 -17.82
C THR A 696 20.42 26.91 -18.10
N SER A 697 19.11 26.91 -17.84
CA SER A 697 18.28 25.71 -17.90
C SER A 697 17.42 25.61 -19.17
N ASN A 698 16.98 26.75 -19.73
CA ASN A 698 16.09 26.76 -20.91
C ASN A 698 16.26 28.08 -21.72
N PRO A 699 17.33 28.21 -22.52
CA PRO A 699 17.62 29.43 -23.29
C PRO A 699 16.49 29.81 -24.26
N GLN A 700 15.67 28.87 -24.70
CA GLN A 700 14.56 29.18 -25.63
C GLN A 700 13.47 30.05 -24.98
N MET A 701 13.34 30.02 -23.66
CA MET A 701 12.38 30.84 -22.91
C MET A 701 12.90 32.27 -22.67
N GLU A 702 14.17 32.55 -22.88
CA GLU A 702 14.76 33.83 -22.59
C GLU A 702 14.08 34.99 -23.33
N LEU A 703 13.79 34.83 -24.61
CA LEU A 703 13.10 35.84 -25.41
C LEU A 703 11.68 36.15 -24.86
N THR A 704 10.94 35.12 -24.51
CA THR A 704 9.60 35.27 -23.95
C THR A 704 9.63 36.04 -22.64
N ILE A 705 10.56 35.71 -21.73
CA ILE A 705 10.69 36.37 -20.44
C ILE A 705 11.17 37.82 -20.60
N ARG A 706 12.09 38.09 -21.51
CA ARG A 706 12.50 39.48 -21.84
C ARG A 706 11.34 40.31 -22.37
N THR A 707 10.48 39.72 -23.21
CA THR A 707 9.27 40.37 -23.67
C THR A 707 8.31 40.72 -22.52
N MET A 708 8.15 39.80 -21.58
CA MET A 708 7.35 40.05 -20.35
C MET A 708 7.95 41.19 -19.52
N ILE A 709 9.26 41.21 -19.30
CA ILE A 709 9.98 42.28 -18.58
C ILE A 709 9.72 43.62 -19.24
N GLU A 710 9.85 43.75 -20.59
CA GLU A 710 9.61 44.98 -21.29
C GLU A 710 8.13 45.46 -21.19
N LYS A 711 7.16 44.54 -21.21
CA LYS A 711 5.77 44.90 -20.95
C LYS A 711 5.56 45.46 -19.53
N TYR A 712 6.12 44.82 -18.52
CA TYR A 712 5.97 45.24 -17.12
C TYR A 712 6.64 46.58 -16.85
N LYS A 713 7.81 46.87 -17.50
CA LYS A 713 8.45 48.20 -17.43
C LYS A 713 7.58 49.33 -17.99
N ARG A 714 6.70 49.03 -18.95
CA ARG A 714 5.77 49.99 -19.54
C ARG A 714 4.46 50.10 -18.71
N GLY A 715 4.33 49.37 -17.64
CA GLY A 715 3.09 49.31 -16.84
C GLY A 715 1.92 48.65 -17.59
N THR A 716 2.22 47.73 -18.52
CA THR A 716 1.25 46.99 -19.29
C THR A 716 1.43 45.49 -19.07
N ASN A 717 0.38 44.73 -19.27
CA ASN A 717 0.38 43.25 -19.12
C ASN A 717 0.36 42.58 -20.50
#